data_e19f7b6f06e897cb0e87ad34bb8575c9
#
_entry.id   e19f7b6f06e897cb0e87ad34bb8575c9
#
_cell.length_a   1.000
_cell.length_b   1.000
_cell.length_c   1.000
_cell.angle_alpha   90.00
_cell.angle_beta   90.00
_cell.angle_gamma   90.00
#
_symmetry.space_group_name_H-M   'P 1'
#
loop_
_entity.id
_entity.type
_entity.pdbx_description
1 polymer ?
#
loop_
_entity_poly.entity_id
_entity_poly.type
_entity_poly.pdbx_seq_one_letter_code
_entity_poly.pdbx_strand_id
1 'polypeptide(L)'
;MVLRLSDLRTDVHNDWCPGCLTGDTLVISNPSVRPIQEIQPGERVLTAAGEYKNVVARIQHHYRGPIYRVRAKCFGKVNATPEHPFVAVKRTFGRHRHNNNFAEEKVEASHLEVGDYLVFPVMQKVEDFEAFAINYGGKTRDTRSGSLPSTVDVNADFLRLAGYYTAEGSVHKRTLIFSFNQAETNLIEDVKALVEKIFGLKGRIKAARKNGIDVVFYSSHLAEAFEEAFGSVSEKKRIPHEFMLLPPSKQVQLIKGLWRGDGDFKETKARYTTTSVMLAEQVKLLLLRQGIVPTTHVEQARKSQLAVYRLYVSYWRDYNRLAEIVGVPYNRKISRDKRSSVLGNGRVYLPVSQIETFPFNGHVYDLTMDDPAHTFATSVTASGNCGDFGIEAGLKMALTELPIDINKLVLFSGIGCSGKIVHFTNATGIHTLHGRVLPFAQGAKLANPDLEVIAIGGDGDGLGIGVGHFVHAGRRNIDMTYIIHDNGVYGLTKGQASPTLHLGMQTKSLPMPNINTNIDPMMLALAAGFTFIARTYAYNTKHLKETIKKAVAHKGFALVDILQPCPTYNDINTKEWYGGEDRVDPATKKPTPRPYELEPTGYDGRITPMMSEDDVEKKMSQIIEKSREWGDKIPIGVFYQNETIPTYEDRIKARIPNYLEVPPSGQQVAKPDGTSPVNLSSLSRELSFERLVLAQ
;
A
#
# COMPACT_ATOMS: atom_id res chain seq x y z
N MET A 1 23.24 -14.26 -10.58
CA MET A 1 22.29 -14.64 -9.50
C MET A 1 21.06 -13.76 -9.69
N VAL A 2 19.85 -14.31 -9.73
CA VAL A 2 18.64 -13.49 -9.86
C VAL A 2 18.36 -12.88 -8.48
N LEU A 3 18.31 -11.55 -8.40
CA LEU A 3 17.99 -10.82 -7.16
C LEU A 3 16.57 -11.13 -6.71
N ARG A 4 16.38 -11.37 -5.42
CA ARG A 4 15.06 -11.47 -4.79
C ARG A 4 14.76 -10.19 -4.03
N LEU A 5 13.49 -9.87 -3.87
CA LEU A 5 13.06 -8.69 -3.11
C LEU A 5 13.62 -8.68 -1.67
N SER A 6 13.79 -9.87 -1.07
CA SER A 6 14.45 -10.03 0.22
C SER A 6 15.91 -9.58 0.25
N ASP A 7 16.62 -9.71 -0.85
CA ASP A 7 18.04 -9.39 -0.93
C ASP A 7 18.28 -7.87 -0.95
N LEU A 8 17.26 -7.11 -1.33
CA LEU A 8 17.25 -5.65 -1.37
C LEU A 8 16.69 -5.01 -0.08
N ARG A 9 16.36 -5.80 0.94
CA ARG A 9 15.89 -5.28 2.24
C ARG A 9 17.06 -4.86 3.12
N THR A 10 16.84 -3.82 3.88
CA THR A 10 17.76 -3.30 4.89
C THR A 10 17.05 -3.25 6.25
N ASP A 11 17.82 -3.30 7.34
CA ASP A 11 17.34 -3.06 8.70
C ASP A 11 17.28 -1.56 9.04
N VAL A 12 17.73 -0.69 8.14
CA VAL A 12 17.65 0.77 8.31
C VAL A 12 16.19 1.20 8.20
N HIS A 13 15.78 2.00 9.17
CA HIS A 13 14.43 2.55 9.22
C HIS A 13 14.18 3.50 8.05
N ASN A 14 13.04 3.30 7.39
CA ASN A 14 12.52 4.18 6.36
C ASN A 14 11.73 5.33 7.02
N ASP A 15 12.27 6.55 7.00
CA ASP A 15 11.75 7.73 7.69
C ASP A 15 11.29 8.85 6.73
N TRP A 16 10.89 8.52 5.51
CA TRP A 16 10.39 9.51 4.55
C TRP A 16 9.15 10.25 5.05
N CYS A 17 8.26 9.50 5.64
CA CYS A 17 7.07 10.05 6.26
C CYS A 17 7.00 9.42 7.65
N PRO A 18 7.43 10.12 8.69
CA PRO A 18 7.56 9.55 10.03
C PRO A 18 6.20 9.30 10.66
N GLY A 19 5.38 8.46 10.03
CA GLY A 19 4.06 8.13 10.52
C GLY A 19 3.85 6.64 10.59
N CYS A 20 3.90 6.07 11.79
CA CYS A 20 3.74 4.64 12.02
C CYS A 20 2.72 4.32 13.10
N LEU A 21 2.26 3.07 13.10
CA LEU A 21 1.33 2.50 14.06
C LEU A 21 2.07 1.62 15.08
N THR A 22 1.53 1.46 16.29
CA THR A 22 2.07 0.49 17.24
C THR A 22 1.85 -0.95 16.76
N GLY A 23 2.76 -1.87 17.12
CA GLY A 23 2.78 -3.24 16.59
C GLY A 23 1.53 -4.07 16.88
N ASP A 24 0.78 -3.73 17.93
CA ASP A 24 -0.49 -4.33 18.33
C ASP A 24 -1.71 -3.83 17.52
N THR A 25 -1.52 -2.85 16.63
CA THR A 25 -2.59 -2.34 15.77
C THR A 25 -3.11 -3.43 14.84
N LEU A 26 -4.41 -3.70 14.93
CA LEU A 26 -5.05 -4.72 14.10
C LEU A 26 -5.27 -4.18 12.68
N VAL A 27 -4.81 -4.92 11.69
CA VAL A 27 -4.96 -4.65 10.25
C VAL A 27 -5.90 -5.69 9.66
N ILE A 28 -6.80 -5.24 8.79
CA ILE A 28 -7.75 -6.11 8.10
C ILE A 28 -7.04 -6.77 6.92
N SER A 29 -6.58 -8.00 7.14
CA SER A 29 -5.88 -8.82 6.16
C SER A 29 -6.78 -9.92 5.58
N ASN A 30 -6.35 -10.54 4.51
CA ASN A 30 -6.98 -11.72 3.93
C ASN A 30 -6.08 -12.95 4.22
N PRO A 31 -6.54 -13.94 4.98
CA PRO A 31 -7.96 -14.22 5.36
C PRO A 31 -8.41 -13.68 6.72
N SER A 32 -7.59 -12.91 7.45
CA SER A 32 -7.86 -12.63 8.86
C SER A 32 -7.54 -11.20 9.28
N VAL A 33 -7.90 -10.85 10.50
CA VAL A 33 -7.43 -9.65 11.19
C VAL A 33 -6.23 -10.02 12.05
N ARG A 34 -5.10 -9.31 11.88
CA ARG A 34 -3.87 -9.57 12.63
C ARG A 34 -3.17 -8.28 13.04
N PRO A 35 -2.34 -8.33 14.11
CA PRO A 35 -1.44 -7.23 14.44
C PRO A 35 -0.53 -6.85 13.26
N ILE A 36 -0.31 -5.56 13.04
CA ILE A 36 0.52 -5.07 11.93
C ILE A 36 1.93 -5.66 11.95
N GLN A 37 2.47 -5.92 13.13
CA GLN A 37 3.79 -6.55 13.32
C GLN A 37 3.89 -7.98 12.78
N GLU A 38 2.77 -8.65 12.55
CA GLU A 38 2.72 -10.03 12.03
C GLU A 38 2.46 -10.11 10.54
N ILE A 39 2.03 -9.01 9.91
CA ILE A 39 1.77 -8.95 8.47
C ILE A 39 3.07 -9.13 7.70
N GLN A 40 3.05 -9.95 6.64
CA GLN A 40 4.21 -10.21 5.79
C GLN A 40 3.99 -9.67 4.38
N PRO A 41 5.06 -9.28 3.66
CA PRO A 41 4.99 -9.00 2.24
C PRO A 41 4.43 -10.17 1.44
N GLY A 42 3.61 -9.87 0.43
CA GLY A 42 2.86 -10.84 -0.35
C GLY A 42 1.46 -11.15 0.23
N GLU A 43 1.18 -10.80 1.49
CA GLU A 43 -0.15 -10.92 2.06
C GLU A 43 -1.07 -9.80 1.55
N ARG A 44 -2.37 -10.05 1.60
CA ARG A 44 -3.37 -9.09 1.12
C ARG A 44 -4.04 -8.38 2.29
N VAL A 45 -4.15 -7.05 2.18
CA VAL A 45 -4.74 -6.17 3.18
C VAL A 45 -5.82 -5.30 2.53
N LEU A 46 -6.88 -5.02 3.28
CA LEU A 46 -7.97 -4.14 2.84
C LEU A 46 -7.45 -2.70 2.73
N THR A 47 -7.73 -2.04 1.61
CA THR A 47 -7.36 -0.65 1.36
C THR A 47 -8.49 0.32 1.71
N ALA A 48 -8.21 1.62 1.70
CA ALA A 48 -9.25 2.64 1.85
C ALA A 48 -10.32 2.57 0.74
N ALA A 49 -10.01 2.00 -0.43
CA ALA A 49 -10.98 1.77 -1.50
C ALA A 49 -11.98 0.63 -1.20
N GLY A 50 -11.76 -0.14 -0.13
CA GLY A 50 -12.58 -1.31 0.19
C GLY A 50 -12.22 -2.56 -0.62
N GLU A 51 -11.02 -2.61 -1.20
CA GLU A 51 -10.46 -3.73 -1.96
C GLU A 51 -9.26 -4.33 -1.25
N TYR A 52 -9.00 -5.62 -1.47
CA TYR A 52 -7.80 -6.29 -0.98
C TYR A 52 -6.66 -6.16 -1.98
N LYS A 53 -5.52 -5.59 -1.55
CA LYS A 53 -4.28 -5.44 -2.32
C LYS A 53 -3.10 -6.08 -1.59
N ASN A 54 -2.02 -6.34 -2.32
CA ASN A 54 -0.84 -6.99 -1.75
C ASN A 54 -0.01 -5.99 -0.92
N VAL A 55 0.55 -6.49 0.15
CA VAL A 55 1.60 -5.80 0.90
C VAL A 55 2.92 -6.01 0.17
N VAL A 56 3.54 -4.93 -0.27
CA VAL A 56 4.85 -4.96 -0.94
C VAL A 56 5.97 -5.03 0.09
N ALA A 57 5.87 -4.22 1.14
CA ALA A 57 6.84 -4.20 2.23
C ALA A 57 6.15 -3.94 3.58
N ARG A 58 6.71 -4.48 4.64
CA ARG A 58 6.42 -4.10 6.02
C ARG A 58 7.59 -3.30 6.57
N ILE A 59 7.31 -2.09 7.00
CA ILE A 59 8.26 -1.18 7.61
C ILE A 59 8.21 -1.40 9.12
N GLN A 60 9.37 -1.45 9.75
CA GLN A 60 9.52 -1.58 11.20
C GLN A 60 10.72 -0.77 11.65
N HIS A 61 10.54 0.04 12.71
CA HIS A 61 11.67 0.73 13.33
C HIS A 61 11.45 0.96 14.81
N HIS A 62 12.52 1.25 15.51
CA HIS A 62 12.47 1.63 16.91
C HIS A 62 12.14 3.12 17.03
N TYR A 63 11.07 3.45 17.74
CA TYR A 63 10.61 4.82 17.96
C TYR A 63 10.67 5.16 19.45
N ARG A 64 11.16 6.35 19.77
CA ARG A 64 11.15 6.91 21.12
C ARG A 64 10.58 8.33 21.07
N GLY A 65 9.34 8.47 21.51
CA GLY A 65 8.63 9.75 21.45
C GLY A 65 7.18 9.63 21.90
N PRO A 66 6.36 10.67 21.68
CA PRO A 66 4.95 10.62 22.00
C PRO A 66 4.17 9.76 21.01
N ILE A 67 3.23 8.96 21.50
CA ILE A 67 2.21 8.27 20.69
C ILE A 67 0.87 8.92 20.94
N TYR A 68 0.14 9.17 19.85
CA TYR A 68 -1.22 9.64 19.83
C TYR A 68 -2.18 8.46 19.81
N ARG A 69 -2.98 8.32 20.85
CA ARG A 69 -4.10 7.38 20.90
C ARG A 69 -5.37 8.06 20.47
N VAL A 70 -5.80 7.79 19.26
CA VAL A 70 -7.02 8.34 18.69
C VAL A 70 -8.16 7.35 18.91
N ARG A 71 -9.22 7.78 19.59
CA ARG A 71 -10.42 6.97 19.82
C ARG A 71 -11.54 7.41 18.89
N ALA A 72 -11.96 6.52 18.00
CA ALA A 72 -13.14 6.68 17.17
C ALA A 72 -14.38 6.13 17.88
N LYS A 73 -15.52 6.82 17.76
CA LYS A 73 -16.80 6.27 18.18
C LYS A 73 -17.10 5.00 17.40
N CYS A 74 -17.72 4.04 18.01
CA CYS A 74 -18.13 2.74 17.48
C CYS A 74 -17.00 1.71 17.34
N PHE A 75 -15.80 2.04 16.83
CA PHE A 75 -14.79 1.03 16.45
C PHE A 75 -13.58 0.94 17.40
N GLY A 76 -13.44 1.85 18.35
CA GLY A 76 -12.41 1.77 19.38
C GLY A 76 -11.26 2.74 19.16
N LYS A 77 -10.01 2.31 19.36
CA LYS A 77 -8.83 3.17 19.39
C LYS A 77 -7.74 2.63 18.48
N VAL A 78 -6.91 3.55 17.98
CA VAL A 78 -5.67 3.27 17.23
C VAL A 78 -4.56 4.12 17.81
N ASN A 79 -3.34 3.57 17.88
CA ASN A 79 -2.16 4.26 18.39
C ASN A 79 -1.21 4.55 17.22
N ALA A 80 -0.79 5.81 17.09
CA ALA A 80 0.05 6.27 15.98
C ALA A 80 1.09 7.27 16.46
N THR A 81 2.20 7.37 15.74
CA THR A 81 3.14 8.49 15.89
C THR A 81 2.47 9.80 15.47
N PRO A 82 2.97 10.98 15.90
CA PRO A 82 2.34 12.27 15.63
C PRO A 82 2.04 12.54 14.17
N GLU A 83 2.94 12.12 13.29
CA GLU A 83 2.94 12.42 11.86
C GLU A 83 2.15 11.40 11.03
N HIS A 84 1.63 10.34 11.66
CA HIS A 84 0.94 9.27 10.93
C HIS A 84 -0.34 9.77 10.25
N PRO A 85 -0.46 9.61 8.91
CA PRO A 85 -1.58 10.13 8.14
C PRO A 85 -2.78 9.19 8.18
N PHE A 86 -3.84 9.59 8.85
CA PHE A 86 -5.14 8.94 8.78
C PHE A 86 -5.97 9.52 7.64
N VAL A 87 -6.76 8.68 6.97
CA VAL A 87 -7.82 9.16 6.09
C VAL A 87 -8.95 9.69 6.98
N ALA A 88 -9.20 10.99 6.90
CA ALA A 88 -10.11 11.69 7.79
C ALA A 88 -10.88 12.81 7.08
N VAL A 89 -11.91 13.33 7.74
CA VAL A 89 -12.65 14.53 7.34
C VAL A 89 -12.57 15.52 8.48
N LYS A 90 -12.01 16.70 8.23
CA LYS A 90 -11.94 17.80 9.21
C LYS A 90 -13.33 18.41 9.42
N ARG A 91 -13.66 18.67 10.66
CA ARG A 91 -14.91 19.35 11.02
C ARG A 91 -14.79 20.85 10.78
N THR A 92 -15.34 21.34 9.67
CA THR A 92 -15.48 22.79 9.43
C THR A 92 -16.62 23.38 10.28
N PHE A 93 -16.29 24.35 11.13
CA PHE A 93 -17.27 25.15 11.87
C PHE A 93 -17.91 26.19 10.95
N GLY A 94 -18.96 25.81 10.22
CA GLY A 94 -19.76 26.72 9.40
C GLY A 94 -21.24 26.62 9.71
N ARG A 95 -21.97 27.76 9.64
CA ARG A 95 -23.40 27.90 10.00
C ARG A 95 -24.39 27.13 9.08
N HIS A 96 -23.91 26.43 8.04
CA HIS A 96 -24.78 25.74 7.09
C HIS A 96 -24.70 24.21 7.25
N ARG A 97 -25.63 23.67 8.03
CA ARG A 97 -25.80 22.24 8.35
C ARG A 97 -26.29 21.33 7.20
N HIS A 98 -26.32 21.76 5.94
CA HIS A 98 -27.01 21.03 4.88
C HIS A 98 -26.18 20.61 3.65
N ASN A 99 -24.86 20.83 3.60
CA ASN A 99 -24.03 20.23 2.58
C ASN A 99 -23.06 19.22 3.22
N ASN A 100 -23.43 17.93 3.14
CA ASN A 100 -22.58 16.80 3.54
C ASN A 100 -21.54 16.50 2.44
N ASN A 101 -20.77 17.47 1.99
CA ASN A 101 -19.58 17.19 1.23
C ASN A 101 -18.48 16.79 2.23
N PHE A 102 -18.39 15.48 2.50
CA PHE A 102 -17.28 14.88 3.22
C PHE A 102 -16.07 14.83 2.29
N ALA A 103 -15.27 15.91 2.27
CA ALA A 103 -13.96 15.89 1.61
C ALA A 103 -13.01 15.06 2.45
N GLU A 104 -12.63 13.88 1.97
CA GLU A 104 -11.66 13.01 2.61
C GLU A 104 -10.25 13.54 2.32
N GLU A 105 -9.43 13.65 3.37
CA GLU A 105 -8.04 14.08 3.29
C GLU A 105 -7.15 13.24 4.22
N LYS A 106 -5.84 13.23 3.97
CA LYS A 106 -4.88 12.63 4.89
C LYS A 106 -4.53 13.64 5.97
N VAL A 107 -4.90 13.34 7.23
CA VAL A 107 -4.66 14.18 8.39
C VAL A 107 -3.70 13.48 9.34
N GLU A 108 -2.61 14.15 9.69
CA GLU A 108 -1.66 13.64 10.68
C GLU A 108 -2.33 13.44 12.04
N ALA A 109 -1.92 12.42 12.79
CA ALA A 109 -2.47 12.12 14.10
C ALA A 109 -2.39 13.32 15.07
N SER A 110 -1.33 14.12 14.98
CA SER A 110 -1.12 15.35 15.76
C SER A 110 -2.05 16.50 15.38
N HIS A 111 -2.60 16.50 14.18
CA HIS A 111 -3.52 17.52 13.66
C HIS A 111 -4.99 17.14 13.73
N LEU A 112 -5.30 15.93 14.20
CA LEU A 112 -6.67 15.52 14.46
C LEU A 112 -7.23 16.23 15.69
N GLU A 113 -8.52 16.56 15.63
CA GLU A 113 -9.26 17.17 16.71
C GLU A 113 -10.49 16.32 17.10
N VAL A 114 -10.92 16.46 18.35
CA VAL A 114 -12.16 15.84 18.80
C VAL A 114 -13.35 16.40 18.02
N GLY A 115 -14.07 15.52 17.34
CA GLY A 115 -15.17 15.89 16.46
C GLY A 115 -14.87 15.75 14.97
N ASP A 116 -13.61 15.65 14.56
CA ASP A 116 -13.23 15.20 13.21
C ASP A 116 -13.74 13.78 12.97
N TYR A 117 -13.77 13.35 11.72
CA TYR A 117 -14.23 12.01 11.38
C TYR A 117 -13.09 11.17 10.82
N LEU A 118 -12.80 10.02 11.41
CA LEU A 118 -11.97 8.99 10.78
C LEU A 118 -12.79 8.22 9.75
N VAL A 119 -12.17 7.83 8.65
CA VAL A 119 -12.81 7.13 7.55
C VAL A 119 -12.49 5.64 7.62
N PHE A 120 -13.52 4.80 7.63
CA PHE A 120 -13.39 3.35 7.58
C PHE A 120 -14.02 2.81 6.28
N PRO A 121 -13.31 2.01 5.48
CA PRO A 121 -13.83 1.48 4.22
C PRO A 121 -14.83 0.36 4.47
N VAL A 122 -15.92 0.36 3.70
CA VAL A 122 -16.79 -0.81 3.57
C VAL A 122 -16.28 -1.67 2.43
N MET A 123 -16.06 -2.95 2.68
CA MET A 123 -15.58 -3.91 1.67
C MET A 123 -16.57 -3.99 0.51
N GLN A 124 -16.12 -3.62 -0.70
CA GLN A 124 -16.95 -3.51 -1.91
C GLN A 124 -16.87 -4.76 -2.80
N LYS A 125 -15.77 -5.49 -2.72
CA LYS A 125 -15.55 -6.64 -3.59
C LYS A 125 -16.62 -7.70 -3.38
N VAL A 126 -17.18 -8.19 -4.50
CA VAL A 126 -18.14 -9.29 -4.53
C VAL A 126 -17.57 -10.38 -5.42
N GLU A 127 -17.48 -11.59 -4.88
CA GLU A 127 -17.16 -12.82 -5.60
C GLU A 127 -18.25 -13.84 -5.27
N ASP A 128 -19.07 -14.15 -6.25
CA ASP A 128 -20.10 -15.17 -6.09
C ASP A 128 -19.58 -16.53 -6.58
N PHE A 129 -19.88 -17.57 -5.83
CA PHE A 129 -19.57 -18.94 -6.19
C PHE A 129 -20.68 -19.86 -5.69
N GLU A 130 -20.92 -20.94 -6.43
CA GLU A 130 -22.05 -21.83 -6.20
C GLU A 130 -21.70 -23.03 -5.34
N ALA A 131 -20.44 -23.46 -5.31
CA ALA A 131 -20.00 -24.64 -4.59
C ALA A 131 -18.78 -24.35 -3.70
N PHE A 132 -18.82 -24.82 -2.45
CA PHE A 132 -17.74 -24.78 -1.50
C PHE A 132 -17.09 -26.15 -1.36
N ALA A 133 -15.78 -26.24 -1.55
CA ALA A 133 -15.04 -27.48 -1.39
C ALA A 133 -14.88 -27.82 0.10
N ILE A 134 -15.32 -29.01 0.49
CA ILE A 134 -15.08 -29.52 1.83
C ILE A 134 -13.86 -30.44 1.77
N ASN A 135 -12.73 -29.95 2.25
CA ASN A 135 -11.50 -30.72 2.32
C ASN A 135 -11.58 -31.71 3.47
N TYR A 136 -11.66 -32.98 3.12
CA TYR A 136 -11.48 -34.04 4.10
C TYR A 136 -9.98 -34.35 4.19
N GLY A 137 -9.35 -34.03 5.29
CA GLY A 137 -7.91 -34.09 5.47
C GLY A 137 -7.19 -35.43 5.32
N GLY A 138 -7.71 -36.35 4.54
CA GLY A 138 -7.06 -37.62 4.06
C GLY A 138 -6.45 -38.54 5.14
N LYS A 139 -6.47 -38.12 6.42
CA LYS A 139 -5.74 -38.76 7.52
C LYS A 139 -6.53 -39.90 8.21
N THR A 140 -7.81 -40.05 7.90
CA THR A 140 -8.64 -41.06 8.57
C THR A 140 -9.47 -41.85 7.59
N ARG A 141 -9.33 -43.19 7.61
CA ARG A 141 -10.29 -44.10 7.00
C ARG A 141 -11.53 -44.18 7.92
N ASP A 142 -12.57 -43.43 7.61
CA ASP A 142 -13.87 -43.56 8.27
C ASP A 142 -14.73 -44.48 7.41
N THR A 143 -14.85 -45.71 7.82
CA THR A 143 -15.66 -46.74 7.13
C THR A 143 -17.14 -46.68 7.50
N ARG A 144 -17.56 -45.78 8.40
CA ARG A 144 -18.90 -45.65 8.96
C ARG A 144 -19.72 -44.47 8.45
N SER A 145 -19.05 -43.42 7.94
CA SER A 145 -19.72 -42.33 7.26
C SER A 145 -19.94 -42.74 5.81
N GLY A 146 -21.17 -42.77 5.34
CA GLY A 146 -21.50 -42.89 3.91
C GLY A 146 -20.74 -41.85 3.11
N SER A 147 -20.73 -41.94 1.79
CA SER A 147 -20.04 -40.99 0.92
C SER A 147 -20.57 -39.56 1.15
N LEU A 148 -19.82 -38.74 1.92
CA LEU A 148 -20.13 -37.33 2.08
C LEU A 148 -19.79 -36.59 0.78
N PRO A 149 -20.53 -35.53 0.41
CA PRO A 149 -20.22 -34.77 -0.79
C PRO A 149 -18.88 -34.05 -0.64
N SER A 150 -18.02 -34.07 -1.66
CA SER A 150 -16.75 -33.35 -1.69
C SER A 150 -16.93 -31.82 -1.83
N THR A 151 -18.11 -31.42 -2.32
CA THR A 151 -18.53 -30.01 -2.45
C THR A 151 -19.95 -29.84 -1.94
N VAL A 152 -20.24 -28.66 -1.42
CA VAL A 152 -21.59 -28.31 -0.94
C VAL A 152 -22.03 -27.02 -1.64
N ASP A 153 -23.28 -26.96 -2.04
CA ASP A 153 -23.89 -25.78 -2.66
C ASP A 153 -23.91 -24.61 -1.66
N VAL A 154 -23.39 -23.48 -2.10
CA VAL A 154 -23.39 -22.24 -1.30
C VAL A 154 -24.76 -21.56 -1.40
N ASN A 155 -25.73 -22.21 -0.80
CA ASN A 155 -27.12 -21.77 -0.74
C ASN A 155 -27.51 -21.26 0.65
N ALA A 156 -28.77 -20.84 0.80
CA ALA A 156 -29.31 -20.30 2.05
C ALA A 156 -29.18 -21.26 3.24
N ASP A 157 -29.37 -22.56 3.00
CA ASP A 157 -29.35 -23.57 4.07
C ASP A 157 -27.93 -23.83 4.57
N PHE A 158 -26.97 -23.99 3.65
CA PHE A 158 -25.57 -24.17 4.03
C PHE A 158 -24.98 -22.93 4.73
N LEU A 159 -25.26 -21.74 4.23
CA LEU A 159 -24.77 -20.49 4.86
C LEU A 159 -25.38 -20.30 6.26
N ARG A 160 -26.66 -20.65 6.47
CA ARG A 160 -27.27 -20.62 7.79
C ARG A 160 -26.65 -21.66 8.74
N LEU A 161 -26.37 -22.87 8.26
CA LEU A 161 -25.67 -23.90 9.02
C LEU A 161 -24.24 -23.47 9.38
N ALA A 162 -23.50 -22.88 8.44
CA ALA A 162 -22.18 -22.33 8.67
C ALA A 162 -22.20 -21.24 9.77
N GLY A 163 -23.24 -20.40 9.76
CA GLY A 163 -23.47 -19.41 10.82
C GLY A 163 -23.70 -20.04 12.20
N TYR A 164 -24.56 -21.05 12.29
CA TYR A 164 -24.79 -21.81 13.53
C TYR A 164 -23.52 -22.47 14.04
N TYR A 165 -22.75 -23.14 13.15
CA TYR A 165 -21.49 -23.76 13.56
C TYR A 165 -20.48 -22.73 14.07
N THR A 166 -20.37 -21.61 13.40
CA THR A 166 -19.44 -20.56 13.81
C THR A 166 -19.79 -20.01 15.20
N ALA A 167 -21.08 -19.92 15.56
CA ALA A 167 -21.53 -19.52 16.87
C ALA A 167 -21.41 -20.67 17.89
N GLU A 168 -22.18 -21.75 17.71
CA GLU A 168 -22.44 -22.79 18.71
C GLU A 168 -21.72 -24.11 18.44
N GLY A 169 -21.04 -24.22 17.29
CA GLY A 169 -20.39 -25.48 16.87
C GLY A 169 -19.04 -25.71 17.57
N SER A 170 -18.71 -26.97 17.74
CA SER A 170 -17.39 -27.42 18.22
C SER A 170 -17.05 -28.81 17.68
N VAL A 171 -15.78 -29.17 17.75
CA VAL A 171 -15.31 -30.52 17.41
C VAL A 171 -14.67 -31.14 18.65
N HIS A 172 -15.14 -32.32 19.00
CA HIS A 172 -14.53 -33.10 20.08
C HIS A 172 -14.37 -34.55 19.66
N LYS A 173 -13.18 -35.12 19.76
CA LYS A 173 -12.86 -36.52 19.40
C LYS A 173 -13.45 -36.93 18.03
N ARG A 174 -13.23 -36.09 17.01
CA ARG A 174 -13.72 -36.30 15.63
C ARG A 174 -15.26 -36.35 15.48
N THR A 175 -15.96 -35.63 16.33
CA THR A 175 -17.41 -35.53 16.34
C THR A 175 -17.79 -34.07 16.22
N LEU A 176 -18.71 -33.76 15.32
CA LEU A 176 -19.28 -32.44 15.15
C LEU A 176 -20.40 -32.24 16.19
N ILE A 177 -20.34 -31.17 16.94
CA ILE A 177 -21.24 -30.87 18.06
C ILE A 177 -21.75 -29.44 17.92
N PHE A 178 -23.06 -29.26 18.17
CA PHE A 178 -23.69 -27.93 18.36
C PHE A 178 -24.31 -27.93 19.75
N SER A 179 -24.00 -26.89 20.55
CA SER A 179 -24.41 -26.77 21.95
C SER A 179 -25.45 -25.65 22.11
N PHE A 180 -26.64 -26.00 22.55
CA PHE A 180 -27.76 -25.07 22.72
C PHE A 180 -28.35 -25.12 24.13
N ASN A 181 -29.14 -24.14 24.48
CA ASN A 181 -30.01 -24.25 25.65
C ASN A 181 -31.21 -25.18 25.31
N GLN A 182 -31.65 -25.99 26.26
CA GLN A 182 -32.79 -26.88 26.07
C GLN A 182 -34.09 -26.18 25.67
N ALA A 183 -34.21 -24.88 25.99
CA ALA A 183 -35.37 -24.08 25.59
C ALA A 183 -35.34 -23.64 24.13
N GLU A 184 -34.18 -23.78 23.42
CA GLU A 184 -33.97 -23.37 22.04
C GLU A 184 -34.36 -24.48 21.02
N THR A 185 -35.52 -25.09 21.24
CA THR A 185 -36.00 -26.23 20.47
C THR A 185 -36.04 -25.98 18.96
N ASN A 186 -36.40 -24.76 18.55
CA ASN A 186 -36.46 -24.41 17.12
C ASN A 186 -35.06 -24.40 16.47
N LEU A 187 -34.00 -23.97 17.20
CA LEU A 187 -32.65 -23.99 16.69
C LEU A 187 -32.09 -25.40 16.61
N ILE A 188 -32.40 -26.22 17.61
CA ILE A 188 -32.02 -27.64 17.65
C ILE A 188 -32.61 -28.39 16.44
N GLU A 189 -33.91 -28.20 16.17
CA GLU A 189 -34.56 -28.88 15.02
C GLU A 189 -34.08 -28.29 13.66
N ASP A 190 -33.84 -26.98 13.55
CA ASP A 190 -33.31 -26.37 12.33
C ASP A 190 -31.91 -26.91 12.01
N VAL A 191 -30.99 -27.00 12.99
CA VAL A 191 -29.65 -27.58 12.78
C VAL A 191 -29.73 -29.09 12.39
N LYS A 192 -30.59 -29.89 13.04
CA LYS A 192 -30.78 -31.28 12.68
C LYS A 192 -31.26 -31.44 11.25
N ALA A 193 -32.28 -30.69 10.85
CA ALA A 193 -32.83 -30.70 9.50
C ALA A 193 -31.78 -30.23 8.45
N LEU A 194 -31.00 -29.20 8.72
CA LEU A 194 -29.97 -28.71 7.82
C LEU A 194 -28.85 -29.74 7.60
N VAL A 195 -28.33 -30.36 8.67
CA VAL A 195 -27.26 -31.36 8.55
C VAL A 195 -27.77 -32.62 7.87
N GLU A 196 -29.00 -33.07 8.17
CA GLU A 196 -29.60 -34.21 7.48
C GLU A 196 -29.83 -33.92 5.98
N LYS A 197 -30.35 -32.72 5.64
CA LYS A 197 -30.58 -32.31 4.25
C LYS A 197 -29.30 -32.20 3.43
N ILE A 198 -28.25 -31.61 4.01
CA ILE A 198 -27.01 -31.29 3.28
C ILE A 198 -26.04 -32.49 3.24
N PHE A 199 -25.94 -33.23 4.34
CA PHE A 199 -24.95 -34.31 4.52
C PHE A 199 -25.53 -35.71 4.71
N GLY A 200 -26.85 -35.83 4.81
CA GLY A 200 -27.51 -37.14 5.06
C GLY A 200 -27.28 -37.69 6.47
N LEU A 201 -26.76 -36.88 7.40
CA LEU A 201 -26.41 -37.34 8.74
C LEU A 201 -27.51 -37.00 9.76
N LYS A 202 -27.94 -38.00 10.52
CA LYS A 202 -28.92 -37.80 11.61
C LYS A 202 -28.25 -37.38 12.91
N GLY A 203 -28.66 -36.22 13.46
CA GLY A 203 -28.21 -35.74 14.74
C GLY A 203 -28.78 -36.50 15.93
N ARG A 204 -27.92 -36.80 16.93
CA ARG A 204 -28.33 -37.35 18.22
C ARG A 204 -28.27 -36.27 19.29
N ILE A 205 -29.32 -36.23 20.11
CA ILE A 205 -29.38 -35.28 21.26
C ILE A 205 -28.71 -35.94 22.46
N LYS A 206 -27.82 -35.19 23.14
CA LYS A 206 -27.22 -35.56 24.40
C LYS A 206 -27.42 -34.42 25.42
N ALA A 207 -27.74 -34.78 26.64
CA ALA A 207 -27.77 -33.80 27.74
C ALA A 207 -26.32 -33.30 28.02
N ALA A 208 -26.16 -31.99 28.05
CA ALA A 208 -24.96 -31.32 28.49
C ALA A 208 -25.07 -30.84 29.93
N ARG A 209 -24.07 -30.12 30.46
CA ARG A 209 -24.11 -29.59 31.83
C ARG A 209 -25.25 -28.57 32.04
N LYS A 210 -25.94 -28.63 33.17
CA LYS A 210 -27.08 -27.77 33.52
C LYS A 210 -28.23 -27.93 32.50
N ASN A 211 -28.70 -26.84 31.90
CA ASN A 211 -29.79 -26.79 30.94
C ASN A 211 -29.29 -26.87 29.46
N GLY A 212 -28.05 -27.31 29.25
CA GLY A 212 -27.48 -27.44 27.92
C GLY A 212 -27.86 -28.73 27.20
N ILE A 213 -27.97 -28.70 25.90
CA ILE A 213 -28.18 -29.82 25.00
C ILE A 213 -27.12 -29.77 23.91
N ASP A 214 -26.45 -30.90 23.68
CA ASP A 214 -25.54 -31.09 22.56
C ASP A 214 -26.26 -31.88 21.43
N VAL A 215 -26.30 -31.32 20.25
CA VAL A 215 -26.67 -32.02 19.00
C VAL A 215 -25.40 -32.55 18.38
N VAL A 216 -25.28 -33.88 18.34
CA VAL A 216 -24.05 -34.60 18.02
C VAL A 216 -24.17 -35.31 16.71
N PHE A 217 -23.23 -35.09 15.79
CA PHE A 217 -23.12 -35.77 14.50
C PHE A 217 -21.80 -36.55 14.44
N TYR A 218 -21.92 -37.88 14.26
CA TYR A 218 -20.77 -38.77 14.23
C TYR A 218 -20.21 -38.89 12.80
N SER A 219 -19.28 -38.02 12.46
CA SER A 219 -18.50 -38.06 11.23
C SER A 219 -17.15 -37.37 11.47
N SER A 220 -16.08 -38.14 11.37
CA SER A 220 -14.73 -37.57 11.53
C SER A 220 -14.36 -36.66 10.37
N HIS A 221 -14.78 -37.01 9.16
CA HIS A 221 -14.51 -36.18 7.97
C HIS A 221 -15.21 -34.83 8.05
N LEU A 222 -16.50 -34.80 8.40
CA LEU A 222 -17.23 -33.55 8.55
C LEU A 222 -16.72 -32.72 9.69
N ALA A 223 -16.33 -33.34 10.80
CA ALA A 223 -15.74 -32.64 11.95
C ALA A 223 -14.41 -31.96 11.57
N GLU A 224 -13.49 -32.69 10.90
CA GLU A 224 -12.22 -32.13 10.41
C GLU A 224 -12.45 -30.98 9.43
N ALA A 225 -13.36 -31.14 8.46
CA ALA A 225 -13.66 -30.09 7.47
C ALA A 225 -14.21 -28.79 8.11
N PHE A 226 -15.13 -28.94 9.08
CA PHE A 226 -15.67 -27.77 9.78
C PHE A 226 -14.67 -27.13 10.71
N GLU A 227 -13.81 -27.89 11.37
CA GLU A 227 -12.73 -27.37 12.21
C GLU A 227 -11.71 -26.59 11.36
N GLU A 228 -11.31 -27.13 10.20
CA GLU A 228 -10.38 -26.48 9.29
C GLU A 228 -10.96 -25.16 8.74
N ALA A 229 -12.21 -25.16 8.31
CA ALA A 229 -12.85 -23.99 7.70
C ALA A 229 -13.21 -22.92 8.74
N PHE A 230 -13.84 -23.31 9.85
CA PHE A 230 -14.49 -22.37 10.79
C PHE A 230 -13.83 -22.28 12.18
N GLY A 231 -12.87 -23.18 12.48
CA GLY A 231 -12.31 -23.32 13.84
C GLY A 231 -13.24 -24.10 14.78
N SER A 232 -12.67 -24.66 15.85
CA SER A 232 -13.45 -25.48 16.83
C SER A 232 -13.47 -24.89 18.23
N VAL A 233 -12.44 -24.15 18.63
CA VAL A 233 -12.38 -23.49 19.94
C VAL A 233 -12.81 -22.03 19.83
N SER A 234 -13.41 -21.50 20.88
CA SER A 234 -14.09 -20.20 20.88
C SER A 234 -13.21 -19.04 20.39
N GLU A 235 -11.93 -19.00 20.81
CA GLU A 235 -10.99 -17.93 20.41
C GLU A 235 -10.45 -18.09 18.98
N LYS A 236 -10.61 -19.27 18.38
CA LYS A 236 -10.15 -19.57 17.01
C LYS A 236 -11.28 -19.61 15.98
N LYS A 237 -12.50 -19.31 16.40
CA LYS A 237 -13.66 -19.23 15.50
C LYS A 237 -13.43 -18.16 14.43
N ARG A 238 -13.80 -18.50 13.19
CA ARG A 238 -13.66 -17.64 12.03
C ARG A 238 -14.67 -17.98 10.95
N ILE A 239 -14.85 -17.08 10.02
CA ILE A 239 -15.60 -17.26 8.78
C ILE A 239 -14.58 -17.43 7.65
N PRO A 240 -14.72 -18.42 6.75
CA PRO A 240 -13.89 -18.55 5.57
C PRO A 240 -13.87 -17.25 4.77
N HIS A 241 -12.70 -16.87 4.23
CA HIS A 241 -12.56 -15.58 3.56
C HIS A 241 -13.50 -15.44 2.36
N GLU A 242 -13.67 -16.52 1.62
CA GLU A 242 -14.55 -16.56 0.44
C GLU A 242 -15.99 -16.15 0.80
N PHE A 243 -16.47 -16.53 1.99
CA PHE A 243 -17.82 -16.16 2.44
C PHE A 243 -17.93 -14.68 2.76
N MET A 244 -16.82 -14.03 3.14
CA MET A 244 -16.78 -12.58 3.33
C MET A 244 -16.97 -11.81 2.03
N LEU A 245 -16.65 -12.42 0.87
CA LEU A 245 -16.75 -11.82 -0.46
C LEU A 245 -18.09 -12.12 -1.16
N LEU A 246 -18.89 -13.05 -0.66
CA LEU A 246 -20.20 -13.38 -1.22
C LEU A 246 -21.09 -12.13 -1.38
N PRO A 247 -22.06 -12.13 -2.31
CA PRO A 247 -23.06 -11.08 -2.40
C PRO A 247 -23.74 -10.83 -1.05
N PRO A 248 -23.97 -9.58 -0.67
CA PRO A 248 -24.64 -9.23 0.60
C PRO A 248 -25.96 -9.97 0.80
N SER A 249 -26.71 -10.26 -0.27
CA SER A 249 -27.96 -11.05 -0.24
C SER A 249 -27.78 -12.48 0.24
N LYS A 250 -26.68 -13.15 -0.12
CA LYS A 250 -26.32 -14.49 0.37
C LYS A 250 -25.82 -14.42 1.83
N GLN A 251 -25.04 -13.39 2.19
CA GLN A 251 -24.51 -13.21 3.54
C GLN A 251 -25.59 -13.05 4.64
N VAL A 252 -26.80 -12.64 4.27
CA VAL A 252 -27.95 -12.57 5.17
C VAL A 252 -28.18 -13.88 5.94
N GLN A 253 -28.05 -15.02 5.28
CA GLN A 253 -28.29 -16.32 5.93
C GLN A 253 -27.15 -16.70 6.89
N LEU A 254 -25.94 -16.35 6.56
CA LEU A 254 -24.79 -16.52 7.46
C LEU A 254 -24.96 -15.69 8.72
N ILE A 255 -25.32 -14.40 8.58
CA ILE A 255 -25.61 -13.49 9.70
C ILE A 255 -26.76 -14.03 10.55
N LYS A 256 -27.81 -14.58 9.91
CA LYS A 256 -28.95 -15.18 10.60
C LYS A 256 -28.52 -16.34 11.50
N GLY A 257 -27.70 -17.24 11.00
CA GLY A 257 -27.16 -18.37 11.78
C GLY A 257 -26.28 -17.89 12.94
N LEU A 258 -25.33 -16.97 12.66
CA LEU A 258 -24.46 -16.38 13.68
C LEU A 258 -25.25 -15.73 14.81
N TRP A 259 -26.23 -14.90 14.47
CA TRP A 259 -26.97 -14.12 15.47
C TRP A 259 -27.96 -14.95 16.28
N ARG A 260 -28.52 -16.00 15.69
CA ARG A 260 -29.40 -16.94 16.40
C ARG A 260 -28.66 -17.77 17.45
N GLY A 261 -27.35 -18.05 17.22
CA GLY A 261 -26.50 -18.72 18.21
C GLY A 261 -26.02 -17.75 19.29
N ASP A 262 -25.04 -16.92 18.98
CA ASP A 262 -24.31 -16.04 19.93
C ASP A 262 -24.90 -14.65 20.11
N GLY A 263 -26.03 -14.32 19.47
CA GLY A 263 -26.64 -13.00 19.51
C GLY A 263 -27.88 -12.92 20.43
N ASP A 264 -28.12 -11.73 20.99
CA ASP A 264 -29.37 -11.45 21.70
C ASP A 264 -30.01 -10.13 21.23
N PHE A 265 -31.31 -10.04 21.40
CA PHE A 265 -32.11 -8.83 21.17
C PHE A 265 -32.74 -8.37 22.47
N LYS A 266 -32.29 -7.19 22.95
CA LYS A 266 -32.91 -6.50 24.11
C LYS A 266 -33.71 -5.31 23.61
N GLU A 267 -34.55 -4.74 24.49
CA GLU A 267 -35.39 -3.59 24.13
C GLU A 267 -34.63 -2.42 23.51
N THR A 268 -33.39 -2.18 23.91
CA THR A 268 -32.61 -1.00 23.49
C THR A 268 -31.50 -1.29 22.52
N LYS A 269 -31.06 -2.54 22.36
CA LYS A 269 -29.95 -2.92 21.54
C LYS A 269 -29.93 -4.41 21.22
N ALA A 270 -29.45 -4.80 20.05
CA ALA A 270 -29.01 -6.13 19.77
C ALA A 270 -27.53 -6.27 20.13
N ARG A 271 -27.12 -7.46 20.54
CA ARG A 271 -25.74 -7.74 20.94
C ARG A 271 -25.29 -9.07 20.35
N TYR A 272 -24.04 -9.12 19.88
CA TYR A 272 -23.31 -10.32 19.53
C TYR A 272 -22.07 -10.42 20.42
N THR A 273 -21.72 -11.62 20.91
CA THR A 273 -20.62 -11.79 21.86
C THR A 273 -19.71 -12.93 21.39
N THR A 274 -18.40 -12.70 21.33
CA THR A 274 -17.40 -13.72 20.99
C THR A 274 -16.09 -13.47 21.72
N THR A 275 -15.28 -14.52 21.90
CA THR A 275 -13.89 -14.41 22.38
C THR A 275 -12.87 -14.40 21.23
N SER A 276 -13.31 -14.63 19.99
CA SER A 276 -12.46 -14.53 18.81
C SER A 276 -12.42 -13.08 18.29
N VAL A 277 -11.24 -12.46 18.31
CA VAL A 277 -11.01 -11.14 17.72
C VAL A 277 -11.30 -11.15 16.22
N MET A 278 -10.87 -12.24 15.55
CA MET A 278 -11.09 -12.42 14.11
C MET A 278 -12.59 -12.46 13.79
N LEU A 279 -13.35 -13.29 14.49
CA LEU A 279 -14.80 -13.39 14.28
C LEU A 279 -15.52 -12.08 14.58
N ALA A 280 -15.12 -11.36 15.64
CA ALA A 280 -15.70 -10.05 15.95
C ALA A 280 -15.53 -9.05 14.81
N GLU A 281 -14.32 -8.96 14.23
CA GLU A 281 -14.04 -8.08 13.10
C GLU A 281 -14.75 -8.54 11.82
N GLN A 282 -14.82 -9.85 11.56
CA GLN A 282 -15.55 -10.41 10.42
C GLN A 282 -17.06 -10.12 10.52
N VAL A 283 -17.66 -10.31 11.69
CA VAL A 283 -19.07 -9.96 11.91
C VAL A 283 -19.32 -8.47 11.73
N LYS A 284 -18.41 -7.61 12.21
CA LYS A 284 -18.46 -6.16 11.94
C LYS A 284 -18.49 -5.87 10.44
N LEU A 285 -17.57 -6.47 9.66
CA LEU A 285 -17.50 -6.26 8.22
C LEU A 285 -18.77 -6.76 7.50
N LEU A 286 -19.32 -7.91 7.88
CA LEU A 286 -20.57 -8.41 7.33
C LEU A 286 -21.73 -7.46 7.58
N LEU A 287 -21.84 -6.94 8.82
CA LEU A 287 -22.89 -5.97 9.18
C LEU A 287 -22.76 -4.67 8.38
N LEU A 288 -21.54 -4.17 8.20
CA LEU A 288 -21.29 -2.97 7.39
C LEU A 288 -21.75 -3.15 5.93
N ARG A 289 -21.53 -4.33 5.35
CA ARG A 289 -22.03 -4.67 4.00
C ARG A 289 -23.56 -4.74 3.92
N GLN A 290 -24.23 -4.96 5.05
CA GLN A 290 -25.69 -4.85 5.17
C GLN A 290 -26.17 -3.43 5.48
N GLY A 291 -25.28 -2.45 5.53
CA GLY A 291 -25.62 -1.07 5.91
C GLY A 291 -25.86 -0.87 7.41
N ILE A 292 -25.44 -1.80 8.25
CA ILE A 292 -25.58 -1.80 9.70
C ILE A 292 -24.24 -1.43 10.34
N VAL A 293 -24.18 -0.38 11.15
CA VAL A 293 -22.95 0.04 11.84
C VAL A 293 -22.97 -0.39 13.31
N PRO A 294 -22.23 -1.44 13.68
CA PRO A 294 -22.15 -1.87 15.07
C PRO A 294 -21.22 -0.97 15.89
N THR A 295 -21.36 -1.03 17.21
CA THR A 295 -20.38 -0.50 18.17
C THR A 295 -19.64 -1.64 18.84
N THR A 296 -18.32 -1.67 18.71
CA THR A 296 -17.47 -2.73 19.29
C THR A 296 -17.00 -2.32 20.68
N HIS A 297 -17.15 -3.22 21.66
CA HIS A 297 -16.58 -3.11 22.99
C HIS A 297 -15.72 -4.31 23.29
N VAL A 298 -14.56 -4.06 23.89
CA VAL A 298 -13.62 -5.10 24.33
C VAL A 298 -13.53 -5.06 25.84
N GLU A 299 -13.82 -6.18 26.49
CA GLU A 299 -13.72 -6.34 27.94
C GLU A 299 -12.75 -7.46 28.26
N GLN A 300 -11.81 -7.23 29.20
CA GLN A 300 -11.06 -8.33 29.78
C GLN A 300 -11.92 -9.08 30.77
N ALA A 301 -12.07 -10.37 30.59
CA ALA A 301 -12.83 -11.18 31.52
C ALA A 301 -12.13 -11.25 32.87
N ARG A 302 -12.85 -10.94 33.96
CA ARG A 302 -12.34 -10.89 35.33
C ARG A 302 -11.76 -12.23 35.86
N LYS A 303 -12.09 -13.35 35.21
CA LYS A 303 -11.70 -14.71 35.63
C LYS A 303 -11.02 -15.57 34.57
N SER A 304 -10.94 -15.11 33.33
CA SER A 304 -10.22 -15.77 32.23
C SER A 304 -9.21 -14.81 31.62
N GLN A 305 -8.12 -15.33 31.07
CA GLN A 305 -7.11 -14.53 30.37
C GLN A 305 -7.60 -14.04 28.98
N LEU A 306 -8.78 -14.48 28.53
CA LEU A 306 -9.31 -14.19 27.20
C LEU A 306 -10.13 -12.89 27.20
N ALA A 307 -9.89 -12.03 26.23
CA ALA A 307 -10.72 -10.86 25.97
C ALA A 307 -12.10 -11.28 25.42
N VAL A 308 -13.13 -10.51 25.76
CA VAL A 308 -14.48 -10.70 25.25
C VAL A 308 -14.83 -9.51 24.35
N TYR A 309 -15.20 -9.80 23.12
CA TYR A 309 -15.62 -8.83 22.12
C TYR A 309 -17.13 -8.79 22.03
N ARG A 310 -17.72 -7.61 22.17
CA ARG A 310 -19.15 -7.39 22.05
C ARG A 310 -19.47 -6.37 20.99
N LEU A 311 -20.30 -6.76 20.05
CA LEU A 311 -20.82 -5.87 19.01
C LEU A 311 -22.26 -5.51 19.38
N TYR A 312 -22.53 -4.20 19.49
CA TYR A 312 -23.85 -3.67 19.79
C TYR A 312 -24.44 -2.95 18.59
N VAL A 313 -25.68 -3.26 18.26
CA VAL A 313 -26.49 -2.53 17.27
C VAL A 313 -27.62 -1.83 18.01
N SER A 314 -27.53 -0.50 18.15
CA SER A 314 -28.44 0.31 18.95
C SER A 314 -29.17 1.40 18.18
N TYR A 315 -28.71 1.79 16.97
CA TYR A 315 -29.43 2.71 16.11
C TYR A 315 -30.66 2.01 15.53
N TRP A 316 -31.84 2.67 15.60
CA TRP A 316 -33.09 1.98 15.30
C TRP A 316 -33.23 1.37 13.91
N ARG A 317 -32.76 2.06 12.86
CA ARG A 317 -32.81 1.52 11.50
C ARG A 317 -31.91 0.29 11.35
N ASP A 318 -30.74 0.33 11.95
CA ASP A 318 -29.79 -0.78 11.93
C ASP A 318 -30.32 -1.97 12.73
N TYR A 319 -30.90 -1.69 13.89
CA TYR A 319 -31.53 -2.72 14.73
C TYR A 319 -32.69 -3.40 13.99
N ASN A 320 -33.59 -2.61 13.35
CA ASN A 320 -34.72 -3.16 12.61
C ASN A 320 -34.27 -4.01 11.44
N ARG A 321 -33.28 -3.53 10.65
CA ARG A 321 -32.72 -4.28 9.56
C ARG A 321 -32.08 -5.61 10.03
N LEU A 322 -31.39 -5.58 11.17
CA LEU A 322 -30.83 -6.79 11.77
C LEU A 322 -31.93 -7.76 12.25
N ALA A 323 -32.96 -7.25 12.89
CA ALA A 323 -34.10 -8.05 13.34
C ALA A 323 -34.83 -8.72 12.17
N GLU A 324 -35.00 -8.03 11.05
CA GLU A 324 -35.52 -8.56 9.80
C GLU A 324 -34.63 -9.70 9.26
N ILE A 325 -33.31 -9.50 9.19
CA ILE A 325 -32.34 -10.51 8.76
C ILE A 325 -32.42 -11.78 9.62
N VAL A 326 -32.49 -11.62 10.93
CA VAL A 326 -32.51 -12.76 11.87
C VAL A 326 -33.89 -13.42 11.92
N GLY A 327 -34.93 -12.68 11.53
CA GLY A 327 -36.34 -13.15 11.58
C GLY A 327 -36.90 -13.11 13.00
N VAL A 328 -36.58 -12.07 13.77
CA VAL A 328 -37.11 -11.84 15.12
C VAL A 328 -38.23 -10.83 15.04
N PRO A 329 -39.42 -11.09 15.63
CA PRO A 329 -40.52 -10.12 15.69
C PRO A 329 -40.08 -8.86 16.43
N TYR A 330 -40.30 -7.71 15.82
CA TYR A 330 -39.82 -6.47 16.36
C TYR A 330 -40.96 -5.42 16.46
N ASN A 331 -41.12 -4.85 17.62
CA ASN A 331 -42.05 -3.75 17.86
C ASN A 331 -41.40 -2.74 18.83
N ARG A 332 -40.60 -1.80 18.29
CA ARG A 332 -39.91 -0.82 19.12
C ARG A 332 -40.33 0.61 18.82
N LYS A 333 -40.78 1.33 19.83
CA LYS A 333 -40.87 2.80 19.85
C LYS A 333 -39.53 3.37 20.33
N ILE A 334 -38.84 4.18 19.49
CA ILE A 334 -37.49 4.64 19.76
C ILE A 334 -37.44 6.12 19.99
N SER A 335 -36.68 6.50 21.05
CA SER A 335 -36.50 7.88 21.47
C SER A 335 -35.19 8.56 20.92
N ARG A 336 -34.28 7.84 20.30
CA ARG A 336 -33.01 8.42 19.77
C ARG A 336 -32.91 8.21 18.29
N ASP A 337 -33.05 9.31 17.53
CA ASP A 337 -33.04 9.36 16.05
C ASP A 337 -31.68 9.73 15.46
N LYS A 338 -30.61 9.75 16.24
CA LYS A 338 -29.30 10.18 15.76
C LYS A 338 -28.25 9.07 15.86
N ARG A 339 -27.75 8.64 14.69
CA ARG A 339 -26.55 7.84 14.59
C ARG A 339 -25.35 8.71 14.98
N SER A 340 -24.36 8.15 15.69
CA SER A 340 -23.11 8.85 15.98
C SER A 340 -22.13 8.79 14.82
N SER A 341 -22.31 7.86 13.88
CA SER A 341 -21.51 7.66 12.67
C SER A 341 -22.34 7.95 11.42
N VAL A 342 -21.70 8.27 10.31
CA VAL A 342 -22.35 8.46 9.00
C VAL A 342 -21.92 7.32 8.07
N LEU A 343 -22.88 6.71 7.37
CA LEU A 343 -22.60 5.70 6.35
C LEU A 343 -23.04 6.26 5.00
N GLY A 344 -22.14 6.25 4.04
CA GLY A 344 -22.39 6.71 2.66
C GLY A 344 -21.21 6.42 1.73
N ASN A 345 -21.47 6.28 0.45
CA ASN A 345 -20.45 6.11 -0.60
C ASN A 345 -19.41 4.98 -0.34
N GLY A 346 -19.85 3.86 0.28
CA GLY A 346 -18.93 2.79 0.63
C GLY A 346 -17.97 3.09 1.79
N ARG A 347 -18.29 4.10 2.62
CA ARG A 347 -17.49 4.57 3.76
C ARG A 347 -18.35 4.68 5.03
N VAL A 348 -17.66 4.50 6.16
CA VAL A 348 -18.20 4.85 7.48
C VAL A 348 -17.35 5.98 8.07
N TYR A 349 -17.98 7.10 8.35
CA TYR A 349 -17.37 8.25 8.99
C TYR A 349 -17.59 8.19 10.50
N LEU A 350 -16.51 8.05 11.25
CA LEU A 350 -16.49 7.77 12.67
C LEU A 350 -15.98 8.99 13.44
N PRO A 351 -16.80 9.68 14.25
CA PRO A 351 -16.32 10.84 14.99
C PRO A 351 -15.18 10.47 15.95
N VAL A 352 -14.12 11.26 15.91
CA VAL A 352 -13.06 11.24 16.92
C VAL A 352 -13.68 11.70 18.25
N SER A 353 -13.63 10.85 19.26
CA SER A 353 -14.24 11.11 20.56
C SER A 353 -13.23 11.50 21.64
N GLN A 354 -11.97 11.10 21.48
CA GLN A 354 -10.91 11.35 22.43
C GLN A 354 -9.56 11.22 21.73
N ILE A 355 -8.62 12.05 22.11
CA ILE A 355 -7.19 11.98 21.71
C ILE A 355 -6.38 12.07 22.99
N GLU A 356 -5.53 11.09 23.22
CA GLU A 356 -4.60 11.01 24.35
C GLU A 356 -3.17 10.91 23.82
N THR A 357 -2.23 11.52 24.50
CA THR A 357 -0.80 11.41 24.18
C THR A 357 -0.06 10.78 25.34
N PHE A 358 0.81 9.83 25.07
CA PHE A 358 1.64 9.17 26.08
C PHE A 358 3.05 8.86 25.53
N PRO A 359 4.07 8.82 26.39
CA PRO A 359 5.42 8.45 25.99
C PRO A 359 5.48 6.98 25.58
N PHE A 360 6.24 6.70 24.54
CA PHE A 360 6.45 5.36 24.00
C PHE A 360 7.92 5.13 23.68
N ASN A 361 8.35 3.90 23.90
CA ASN A 361 9.71 3.44 23.56
C ASN A 361 9.59 1.98 23.10
N GLY A 362 9.65 1.75 21.79
CA GLY A 362 9.44 0.43 21.21
C GLY A 362 9.36 0.47 19.68
N HIS A 363 9.01 -0.67 19.08
CA HIS A 363 8.87 -0.75 17.64
C HIS A 363 7.51 -0.21 17.16
N VAL A 364 7.54 0.51 16.08
CA VAL A 364 6.38 0.97 15.32
C VAL A 364 6.45 0.45 13.88
N TYR A 365 5.30 0.41 13.20
CA TYR A 365 5.14 -0.33 11.94
C TYR A 365 4.31 0.47 10.94
N ASP A 366 4.61 0.24 9.65
CA ASP A 366 3.80 0.69 8.54
C ASP A 366 3.81 -0.35 7.41
N LEU A 367 2.89 -0.22 6.43
CA LEU A 367 2.75 -1.15 5.29
C LEU A 367 2.83 -0.41 3.97
N THR A 368 3.74 -0.82 3.11
CA THR A 368 3.74 -0.40 1.70
C THR A 368 2.81 -1.31 0.91
N MET A 369 1.84 -0.72 0.22
CA MET A 369 0.78 -1.44 -0.49
C MET A 369 0.96 -1.38 -2.00
N ASP A 370 0.64 -2.47 -2.68
CA ASP A 370 0.40 -2.52 -4.13
C ASP A 370 -1.01 -1.97 -4.44
N ASP A 371 -1.20 -0.72 -4.07
CA ASP A 371 -2.45 0.03 -4.22
C ASP A 371 -2.12 1.44 -4.69
N PRO A 372 -2.76 1.94 -5.76
CA PRO A 372 -2.50 3.29 -6.24
C PRO A 372 -2.69 4.38 -5.18
N ALA A 373 -3.47 4.09 -4.14
CA ALA A 373 -3.69 5.00 -3.02
C ALA A 373 -2.63 4.89 -1.92
N HIS A 374 -1.80 3.83 -1.93
CA HIS A 374 -0.91 3.46 -0.83
C HIS A 374 -1.62 3.58 0.52
N THR A 375 -2.80 2.95 0.60
CA THR A 375 -3.63 2.95 1.81
C THR A 375 -3.84 1.53 2.31
N PHE A 376 -4.05 1.40 3.61
CA PHE A 376 -4.50 0.15 4.22
C PHE A 376 -5.49 0.45 5.36
N ALA A 377 -6.34 -0.53 5.66
CA ALA A 377 -7.34 -0.40 6.71
C ALA A 377 -6.90 -1.13 7.98
N THR A 378 -6.89 -0.41 9.08
CA THR A 378 -6.85 -0.97 10.44
C THR A 378 -8.27 -1.38 10.85
N SER A 379 -8.43 -1.99 12.01
CA SER A 379 -9.75 -2.27 12.60
C SER A 379 -10.56 -1.01 12.96
N VAL A 380 -9.96 0.18 12.91
CA VAL A 380 -10.55 1.46 13.31
C VAL A 380 -10.71 2.42 12.15
N THR A 381 -9.73 2.54 11.27
CA THR A 381 -9.69 3.55 10.21
C THR A 381 -8.76 3.16 9.06
N ALA A 382 -8.86 3.85 7.94
CA ALA A 382 -7.87 3.79 6.87
C ALA A 382 -6.69 4.72 7.15
N SER A 383 -5.51 4.27 6.77
CA SER A 383 -4.22 4.95 6.86
C SER A 383 -3.60 5.08 5.48
N GLY A 384 -2.70 6.04 5.28
CA GLY A 384 -2.05 6.25 4.00
C GLY A 384 -0.55 6.51 4.12
N ASN A 385 0.17 6.40 2.98
CA ASN A 385 1.61 6.58 2.89
C ASN A 385 2.00 7.70 1.91
N CYS A 386 3.28 8.12 1.96
CA CYS A 386 3.90 9.06 1.02
C CYS A 386 4.17 8.39 -0.35
N GLY A 387 4.26 9.20 -1.43
CA GLY A 387 4.62 8.72 -2.77
C GLY A 387 6.01 8.09 -2.85
N ASP A 388 6.96 8.50 -2.02
CA ASP A 388 8.32 7.93 -1.96
C ASP A 388 8.32 6.41 -1.69
N PHE A 389 7.40 5.91 -0.90
CA PHE A 389 7.23 4.46 -0.68
C PHE A 389 6.86 3.69 -1.95
N GLY A 390 6.04 4.33 -2.81
CA GLY A 390 5.70 3.76 -4.12
C GLY A 390 6.92 3.70 -5.04
N ILE A 391 7.78 4.72 -4.99
CA ILE A 391 9.01 4.78 -5.78
C ILE A 391 10.00 3.71 -5.31
N GLU A 392 10.22 3.58 -4.01
CA GLU A 392 11.08 2.54 -3.45
C GLU A 392 10.60 1.13 -3.84
N ALA A 393 9.31 0.88 -3.70
CA ALA A 393 8.72 -0.41 -4.08
C ALA A 393 8.90 -0.70 -5.56
N GLY A 394 8.62 0.28 -6.43
CA GLY A 394 8.79 0.17 -7.88
C GLY A 394 10.25 -0.06 -8.29
N LEU A 395 11.20 0.65 -7.67
CA LEU A 395 12.63 0.45 -7.88
C LEU A 395 13.07 -0.96 -7.48
N LYS A 396 12.74 -1.41 -6.27
CA LYS A 396 13.11 -2.75 -5.80
C LYS A 396 12.52 -3.86 -6.67
N MET A 397 11.27 -3.73 -7.10
CA MET A 397 10.65 -4.68 -8.04
C MET A 397 11.35 -4.66 -9.41
N ALA A 398 11.71 -3.49 -9.93
CA ALA A 398 12.45 -3.38 -11.20
C ALA A 398 13.81 -4.08 -11.12
N LEU A 399 14.56 -3.83 -10.04
CA LEU A 399 15.88 -4.43 -9.81
C LEU A 399 15.83 -5.97 -9.71
N THR A 400 14.76 -6.54 -9.13
CA THR A 400 14.61 -8.01 -9.03
C THR A 400 14.29 -8.69 -10.36
N GLU A 401 13.78 -7.96 -11.34
CA GLU A 401 13.46 -8.49 -12.67
C GLU A 401 14.57 -8.24 -13.71
N LEU A 402 15.60 -7.48 -13.35
CA LEU A 402 16.76 -7.20 -14.21
C LEU A 402 17.92 -8.16 -13.92
N PRO A 403 18.73 -8.53 -14.92
CA PRO A 403 19.87 -9.41 -14.75
C PRO A 403 21.08 -8.67 -14.15
N ILE A 404 20.90 -8.03 -13.00
CA ILE A 404 21.92 -7.21 -12.33
C ILE A 404 22.63 -8.04 -11.26
N ASP A 405 23.97 -7.96 -11.22
CA ASP A 405 24.76 -8.45 -10.09
C ASP A 405 24.73 -7.41 -8.96
N ILE A 406 24.25 -7.80 -7.77
CA ILE A 406 24.16 -6.92 -6.60
C ILE A 406 25.50 -6.30 -6.22
N ASN A 407 26.61 -6.99 -6.47
CA ASN A 407 27.95 -6.49 -6.18
C ASN A 407 28.41 -5.41 -7.17
N LYS A 408 27.74 -5.27 -8.30
CA LYS A 408 27.98 -4.23 -9.30
C LYS A 408 26.94 -3.11 -9.24
N LEU A 409 25.85 -3.27 -8.47
CA LEU A 409 24.83 -2.26 -8.32
C LEU A 409 25.27 -1.20 -7.31
N VAL A 410 25.29 0.06 -7.75
CA VAL A 410 25.60 1.21 -6.90
C VAL A 410 24.48 2.26 -7.03
N LEU A 411 23.88 2.59 -5.90
CA LEU A 411 22.87 3.63 -5.79
C LEU A 411 23.50 4.90 -5.24
N PHE A 412 23.41 5.98 -5.99
CA PHE A 412 23.81 7.32 -5.53
C PHE A 412 22.56 8.14 -5.20
N SER A 413 22.60 8.92 -4.13
CA SER A 413 21.49 9.83 -3.83
C SER A 413 21.95 11.23 -3.44
N GLY A 414 21.11 12.21 -3.77
CA GLY A 414 21.25 13.60 -3.34
C GLY A 414 20.63 13.83 -1.96
N ILE A 415 20.32 15.08 -1.64
CA ILE A 415 19.74 15.49 -0.35
C ILE A 415 18.24 15.78 -0.52
N GLY A 416 17.46 15.37 0.45
CA GLY A 416 16.00 15.52 0.51
C GLY A 416 15.33 14.21 0.85
N CYS A 417 14.02 14.13 0.74
CA CYS A 417 13.28 12.88 0.97
C CYS A 417 13.77 11.77 0.02
N SER A 418 13.87 12.06 -1.28
CA SER A 418 14.41 11.16 -2.29
C SER A 418 15.81 10.61 -1.94
N GLY A 419 16.66 11.45 -1.31
CA GLY A 419 18.02 11.08 -0.95
C GLY A 419 18.13 9.94 0.05
N LYS A 420 17.08 9.67 0.81
CA LYS A 420 17.07 8.60 1.83
C LYS A 420 16.97 7.18 1.24
N ILE A 421 16.57 7.04 -0.01
CA ILE A 421 16.31 5.72 -0.64
C ILE A 421 17.51 4.77 -0.60
N VAL A 422 18.74 5.31 -0.63
CA VAL A 422 19.98 4.50 -0.54
C VAL A 422 20.16 3.86 0.83
N HIS A 423 19.57 4.43 1.88
CA HIS A 423 19.59 3.85 3.23
C HIS A 423 18.57 2.72 3.40
N PHE A 424 17.55 2.70 2.54
CA PHE A 424 16.43 1.76 2.63
C PHE A 424 16.53 0.60 1.63
N THR A 425 17.57 0.61 0.80
CA THR A 425 17.81 -0.45 -0.18
C THR A 425 19.15 -1.11 0.14
N ASN A 426 19.13 -2.43 0.36
CA ASN A 426 20.35 -3.21 0.62
C ASN A 426 21.12 -3.41 -0.70
N ALA A 427 21.90 -2.40 -1.05
CA ALA A 427 22.84 -2.36 -2.19
C ALA A 427 24.00 -1.43 -1.78
N THR A 428 25.04 -1.34 -2.59
CA THR A 428 26.06 -0.31 -2.35
C THR A 428 25.44 1.07 -2.52
N GLY A 429 25.24 1.78 -1.40
CA GLY A 429 24.58 3.08 -1.34
C GLY A 429 25.55 4.21 -0.99
N ILE A 430 25.52 5.30 -1.73
CA ILE A 430 26.34 6.49 -1.50
C ILE A 430 25.41 7.70 -1.43
N HIS A 431 25.27 8.27 -0.21
CA HIS A 431 24.54 9.50 0.02
C HIS A 431 25.49 10.69 -0.15
N THR A 432 25.18 11.59 -1.10
CA THR A 432 26.07 12.67 -1.50
C THR A 432 25.61 14.03 -0.93
N LEU A 433 26.21 15.12 -1.40
CA LEU A 433 25.81 16.47 -1.07
C LEU A 433 24.62 16.94 -1.92
N HIS A 434 23.87 17.92 -1.43
CA HIS A 434 22.74 18.54 -2.12
C HIS A 434 23.14 19.06 -3.50
N GLY A 435 22.43 18.57 -4.54
CA GLY A 435 22.67 18.89 -5.93
C GLY A 435 23.95 18.31 -6.53
N ARG A 436 24.60 17.33 -5.85
CA ARG A 436 25.89 16.76 -6.28
C ARG A 436 25.83 15.26 -6.60
N VAL A 437 24.64 14.67 -6.65
CA VAL A 437 24.49 13.23 -6.95
C VAL A 437 25.12 12.87 -8.30
N LEU A 438 24.87 13.64 -9.35
CA LEU A 438 25.32 13.34 -10.70
C LEU A 438 26.86 13.33 -10.86
N PRO A 439 27.64 14.31 -10.37
CA PRO A 439 29.09 14.24 -10.50
C PRO A 439 29.72 13.06 -9.76
N PHE A 440 29.18 12.68 -8.58
CA PHE A 440 29.65 11.48 -7.88
C PHE A 440 29.34 10.20 -8.65
N ALA A 441 28.11 10.04 -9.13
CA ALA A 441 27.67 8.88 -9.90
C ALA A 441 28.46 8.72 -11.20
N GLN A 442 28.64 9.82 -11.96
CA GLN A 442 29.45 9.84 -13.18
C GLN A 442 30.91 9.46 -12.91
N GLY A 443 31.48 9.98 -11.81
CA GLY A 443 32.86 9.64 -11.42
C GLY A 443 33.04 8.15 -11.15
N ALA A 444 32.10 7.55 -10.44
CA ALA A 444 32.11 6.11 -10.15
C ALA A 444 31.98 5.27 -11.44
N LYS A 445 31.03 5.60 -12.31
CA LYS A 445 30.83 4.89 -13.59
C LYS A 445 32.06 4.98 -14.50
N LEU A 446 32.68 6.16 -14.58
CA LEU A 446 33.91 6.35 -15.39
C LEU A 446 35.14 5.67 -14.77
N ALA A 447 35.21 5.58 -13.44
CA ALA A 447 36.26 4.84 -12.77
C ALA A 447 36.13 3.32 -12.96
N ASN A 448 34.88 2.84 -12.95
CA ASN A 448 34.58 1.42 -13.17
C ASN A 448 33.33 1.28 -14.06
N PRO A 449 33.51 1.12 -15.37
CA PRO A 449 32.41 0.99 -16.34
C PRO A 449 31.52 -0.24 -16.13
N ASP A 450 31.98 -1.25 -15.40
CA ASP A 450 31.24 -2.48 -15.11
C ASP A 450 30.10 -2.26 -14.07
N LEU A 451 30.10 -1.12 -13.40
CA LEU A 451 29.07 -0.82 -12.42
C LEU A 451 27.72 -0.50 -13.08
N GLU A 452 26.65 -1.02 -12.49
CA GLU A 452 25.30 -0.54 -12.74
C GLU A 452 25.03 0.63 -11.80
N VAL A 453 24.98 1.83 -12.38
CA VAL A 453 24.88 3.08 -11.59
C VAL A 453 23.51 3.70 -11.74
N ILE A 454 22.80 3.82 -10.63
CA ILE A 454 21.52 4.53 -10.55
C ILE A 454 21.68 5.72 -9.60
N ALA A 455 21.50 6.91 -10.13
CA ALA A 455 21.47 8.16 -9.37
C ALA A 455 20.02 8.56 -9.04
N ILE A 456 19.77 9.06 -7.83
CA ILE A 456 18.42 9.39 -7.35
C ILE A 456 18.47 10.76 -6.68
N GLY A 457 17.60 11.68 -7.11
CA GLY A 457 17.48 13.02 -6.55
C GLY A 457 16.03 13.49 -6.48
N GLY A 458 15.78 14.56 -5.77
CA GLY A 458 14.52 15.31 -5.85
C GLY A 458 14.60 16.38 -6.95
N ASP A 459 13.47 16.91 -7.34
CA ASP A 459 13.36 18.04 -8.26
C ASP A 459 14.14 19.26 -7.76
N GLY A 460 14.03 19.59 -6.47
CA GLY A 460 14.83 20.65 -5.85
C GLY A 460 16.32 20.34 -5.78
N ASP A 461 16.71 19.07 -5.63
CA ASP A 461 18.10 18.62 -5.63
C ASP A 461 18.72 18.71 -7.03
N GLY A 462 18.08 18.09 -8.02
CA GLY A 462 18.60 17.95 -9.37
C GLY A 462 18.43 19.18 -10.25
N LEU A 463 17.30 19.87 -10.14
CA LEU A 463 16.92 20.99 -11.01
C LEU A 463 17.05 22.36 -10.35
N GLY A 464 17.27 22.38 -9.02
CA GLY A 464 17.64 23.58 -8.28
C GLY A 464 19.16 23.77 -8.32
N ILE A 465 19.81 23.51 -7.19
CA ILE A 465 21.26 23.68 -7.05
C ILE A 465 22.07 22.75 -7.98
N GLY A 466 21.51 21.60 -8.38
CA GLY A 466 22.13 20.59 -9.23
C GLY A 466 22.01 20.83 -10.74
N VAL A 467 21.27 21.85 -11.20
CA VAL A 467 20.92 22.02 -12.63
C VAL A 467 22.13 22.09 -13.55
N GLY A 468 23.23 22.71 -13.14
CA GLY A 468 24.48 22.73 -13.93
C GLY A 468 25.06 21.33 -14.15
N HIS A 469 24.98 20.45 -13.15
CA HIS A 469 25.41 19.06 -13.28
C HIS A 469 24.44 18.24 -14.14
N PHE A 470 23.15 18.53 -14.08
CA PHE A 470 22.14 17.90 -14.93
C PHE A 470 22.43 18.13 -16.41
N VAL A 471 22.63 19.39 -16.81
CA VAL A 471 22.97 19.75 -18.19
C VAL A 471 24.28 19.12 -18.63
N HIS A 472 25.31 19.16 -17.78
CA HIS A 472 26.61 18.56 -18.13
C HIS A 472 26.59 17.03 -18.16
N ALA A 473 25.69 16.38 -17.42
CA ALA A 473 25.52 14.93 -17.49
C ALA A 473 24.90 14.50 -18.82
N GLY A 474 23.85 15.18 -19.27
CA GLY A 474 23.20 14.90 -20.56
C GLY A 474 24.18 15.00 -21.74
N ARG A 475 24.93 16.11 -21.86
CA ARG A 475 25.92 16.27 -22.96
C ARG A 475 27.03 15.21 -22.96
N ARG A 476 27.32 14.58 -21.83
CA ARG A 476 28.30 13.48 -21.76
C ARG A 476 27.72 12.16 -22.24
N ASN A 477 26.49 11.87 -21.96
CA ASN A 477 25.84 10.60 -22.28
C ASN A 477 26.56 9.39 -21.66
N ILE A 478 26.89 9.48 -20.36
CA ILE A 478 27.47 8.34 -19.62
C ILE A 478 26.38 7.29 -19.37
N ASP A 479 26.72 6.01 -19.55
CA ASP A 479 25.78 4.88 -19.42
C ASP A 479 25.34 4.69 -17.96
N MET A 480 24.29 5.41 -17.53
CA MET A 480 23.70 5.37 -16.19
C MET A 480 22.28 5.91 -16.17
N THR A 481 21.53 5.57 -15.12
CA THR A 481 20.15 6.05 -14.93
C THR A 481 20.08 7.14 -13.86
N TYR A 482 19.32 8.21 -14.13
CA TYR A 482 18.97 9.25 -13.17
C TYR A 482 17.46 9.27 -12.93
N ILE A 483 17.05 9.12 -11.66
CA ILE A 483 15.66 9.15 -11.21
C ILE A 483 15.43 10.44 -10.44
N ILE A 484 14.41 11.21 -10.84
CA ILE A 484 13.96 12.41 -10.12
C ILE A 484 12.62 12.11 -9.44
N HIS A 485 12.52 12.40 -8.13
CA HIS A 485 11.27 12.48 -7.40
C HIS A 485 10.74 13.90 -7.55
N ASP A 486 9.75 14.09 -8.43
CA ASP A 486 9.16 15.39 -8.73
C ASP A 486 7.89 15.62 -7.90
N ASN A 487 7.99 16.45 -6.87
CA ASN A 487 6.89 16.74 -5.95
C ASN A 487 6.55 18.24 -5.80
N GLY A 488 7.26 19.12 -6.51
CA GLY A 488 7.01 20.56 -6.49
C GLY A 488 7.49 21.30 -5.23
N VAL A 489 8.12 20.61 -4.26
CA VAL A 489 8.51 21.22 -2.98
C VAL A 489 9.84 20.70 -2.44
N TYR A 490 10.56 21.54 -1.69
CA TYR A 490 11.68 21.11 -0.84
C TYR A 490 11.13 20.54 0.47
N GLY A 491 10.82 19.23 0.51
CA GLY A 491 10.17 18.59 1.65
C GLY A 491 11.01 18.59 2.93
N LEU A 492 12.31 18.31 2.84
CA LEU A 492 13.21 18.24 4.00
C LEU A 492 13.28 19.58 4.78
N THR A 493 13.21 20.70 4.09
CA THR A 493 13.29 22.06 4.66
C THR A 493 11.92 22.67 4.95
N LYS A 494 10.83 21.87 4.91
CA LYS A 494 9.47 22.22 5.34
C LYS A 494 8.60 22.88 4.27
N GLY A 495 8.87 22.65 2.98
CA GLY A 495 7.88 22.87 1.92
C GLY A 495 8.03 24.14 1.10
N GLN A 496 9.24 24.68 0.94
CA GLN A 496 9.51 25.76 -0.02
C GLN A 496 9.21 25.27 -1.45
N ALA A 497 8.89 26.22 -2.35
CA ALA A 497 8.69 25.91 -3.76
C ALA A 497 9.98 25.37 -4.40
N SER A 498 9.91 24.20 -5.02
CA SER A 498 10.99 23.66 -5.85
C SER A 498 10.92 24.22 -7.28
N PRO A 499 11.95 23.98 -8.12
CA PRO A 499 11.93 24.46 -9.49
C PRO A 499 10.80 23.93 -10.38
N THR A 500 10.15 22.84 -10.03
CA THR A 500 9.03 22.24 -10.80
C THR A 500 7.65 22.74 -10.38
N LEU A 501 7.53 23.47 -9.25
CA LEU A 501 6.26 24.06 -8.84
C LEU A 501 5.84 25.15 -9.82
N HIS A 502 4.65 25.04 -10.39
CA HIS A 502 4.15 25.97 -11.39
C HIS A 502 3.96 27.41 -10.85
N LEU A 503 4.16 28.39 -11.73
CA LEU A 503 3.92 29.81 -11.45
C LEU A 503 2.52 30.05 -10.89
N GLY A 504 2.41 30.83 -9.83
CA GLY A 504 1.16 31.21 -9.19
C GLY A 504 0.58 30.16 -8.23
N MET A 505 1.14 28.96 -8.17
CA MET A 505 0.69 27.96 -7.20
C MET A 505 1.13 28.33 -5.77
N GLN A 506 0.22 28.17 -4.82
CA GLN A 506 0.46 28.40 -3.40
C GLN A 506 0.07 27.15 -2.61
N THR A 507 1.06 26.33 -2.27
CA THR A 507 0.85 25.18 -1.37
C THR A 507 0.61 25.63 0.06
N LYS A 508 0.03 24.79 0.90
CA LYS A 508 -0.26 25.11 2.32
C LYS A 508 0.98 25.52 3.13
N SER A 509 2.17 25.17 2.68
CA SER A 509 3.44 25.54 3.33
C SER A 509 4.04 26.86 2.82
N LEU A 510 3.51 27.44 1.73
CA LEU A 510 3.99 28.67 1.17
C LEU A 510 3.19 29.87 1.69
N PRO A 511 3.83 30.89 2.27
CA PRO A 511 3.13 32.09 2.74
C PRO A 511 2.55 32.93 1.60
N MET A 512 3.12 32.84 0.40
CA MET A 512 2.72 33.56 -0.82
C MET A 512 2.83 32.63 -2.03
N PRO A 513 2.07 32.89 -3.12
CA PRO A 513 2.17 32.11 -4.36
C PRO A 513 3.59 32.11 -4.93
N ASN A 514 3.97 30.99 -5.57
CA ASN A 514 5.21 30.90 -6.32
C ASN A 514 5.26 31.93 -7.46
N ILE A 515 6.32 32.75 -7.47
CA ILE A 515 6.53 33.82 -8.49
C ILE A 515 7.46 33.41 -9.63
N ASN A 516 8.04 32.21 -9.57
CA ASN A 516 8.94 31.70 -10.59
C ASN A 516 8.20 30.78 -11.58
N THR A 517 8.58 30.87 -12.85
CA THR A 517 8.17 29.88 -13.85
C THR A 517 8.84 28.54 -13.56
N ASN A 518 8.10 27.44 -13.65
CA ASN A 518 8.62 26.11 -13.42
C ASN A 518 9.59 25.67 -14.53
N ILE A 519 10.56 24.84 -14.14
CA ILE A 519 11.38 24.06 -15.07
C ILE A 519 10.59 22.83 -15.51
N ASP A 520 10.56 22.58 -16.80
CA ASP A 520 10.10 21.30 -17.35
C ASP A 520 11.28 20.34 -17.46
N PRO A 521 11.33 19.26 -16.65
CA PRO A 521 12.45 18.31 -16.63
C PRO A 521 12.66 17.62 -17.97
N MET A 522 11.57 17.34 -18.70
CA MET A 522 11.59 16.61 -19.97
C MET A 522 12.24 17.46 -21.08
N MET A 523 11.82 18.72 -21.18
CA MET A 523 12.37 19.66 -22.15
C MET A 523 13.85 19.98 -21.84
N LEU A 524 14.17 20.17 -20.57
CA LEU A 524 15.55 20.46 -20.17
C LEU A 524 16.47 19.26 -20.47
N ALA A 525 16.01 18.03 -20.23
CA ALA A 525 16.75 16.82 -20.56
C ALA A 525 16.98 16.67 -22.05
N LEU A 526 15.95 16.93 -22.87
CA LEU A 526 16.06 16.89 -24.33
C LEU A 526 17.11 17.88 -24.84
N ALA A 527 17.03 19.13 -24.36
CA ALA A 527 17.98 20.18 -24.72
C ALA A 527 19.42 19.90 -24.23
N ALA A 528 19.56 19.20 -23.09
CA ALA A 528 20.85 18.81 -22.54
C ALA A 528 21.48 17.58 -23.24
N GLY A 529 20.74 16.86 -24.08
CA GLY A 529 21.22 15.72 -24.84
C GLY A 529 21.10 14.38 -24.14
N PHE A 530 20.14 14.20 -23.25
CA PHE A 530 19.80 12.89 -22.70
C PHE A 530 19.31 11.97 -23.82
N THR A 531 19.69 10.71 -23.78
CA THR A 531 19.35 9.74 -24.82
C THR A 531 18.16 8.84 -24.46
N PHE A 532 17.70 8.88 -23.20
CA PHE A 532 16.45 8.29 -22.77
C PHE A 532 15.74 9.25 -21.81
N ILE A 533 14.46 9.54 -22.09
CA ILE A 533 13.66 10.47 -21.30
C ILE A 533 12.28 9.85 -21.08
N ALA A 534 11.92 9.60 -19.83
CA ALA A 534 10.64 9.03 -19.46
C ALA A 534 10.04 9.74 -18.27
N ARG A 535 8.71 9.75 -18.19
CA ARG A 535 7.94 10.19 -17.02
C ARG A 535 7.06 9.06 -16.54
N THR A 536 6.89 8.96 -15.24
CA THR A 536 5.98 8.00 -14.62
C THR A 536 5.32 8.62 -13.38
N TYR A 537 4.48 7.83 -12.70
CA TYR A 537 3.72 8.28 -11.55
C TYR A 537 3.93 7.34 -10.36
N ALA A 538 4.25 7.88 -9.19
CA ALA A 538 4.59 7.13 -7.99
C ALA A 538 3.51 6.13 -7.54
N TYR A 539 2.24 6.44 -7.81
CA TYR A 539 1.10 5.60 -7.44
C TYR A 539 0.67 4.61 -8.55
N ASN A 540 1.33 4.61 -9.71
CA ASN A 540 1.19 3.55 -10.72
C ASN A 540 2.44 2.65 -10.68
N THR A 541 2.56 1.84 -9.62
CA THR A 541 3.75 1.01 -9.34
C THR A 541 4.10 0.04 -10.45
N LYS A 542 3.10 -0.47 -11.18
CA LYS A 542 3.32 -1.35 -12.34
C LYS A 542 4.01 -0.60 -13.49
N HIS A 543 3.47 0.55 -13.89
CA HIS A 543 4.05 1.38 -14.93
C HIS A 543 5.42 1.92 -14.50
N LEU A 544 5.54 2.36 -13.24
CA LEU A 544 6.79 2.82 -12.64
C LEU A 544 7.90 1.75 -12.74
N LYS A 545 7.61 0.52 -12.33
CA LYS A 545 8.53 -0.62 -12.43
C LYS A 545 9.01 -0.84 -13.88
N GLU A 546 8.07 -0.92 -14.82
CA GLU A 546 8.41 -1.15 -16.24
C GLU A 546 9.20 0.03 -16.84
N THR A 547 8.90 1.27 -16.44
CA THR A 547 9.64 2.46 -16.88
C THR A 547 11.08 2.44 -16.35
N ILE A 548 11.31 2.11 -15.09
CA ILE A 548 12.66 1.99 -14.51
C ILE A 548 13.44 0.87 -15.22
N LYS A 549 12.81 -0.28 -15.48
CA LYS A 549 13.46 -1.37 -16.23
C LYS A 549 13.93 -0.94 -17.62
N LYS A 550 13.11 -0.19 -18.36
CA LYS A 550 13.47 0.35 -19.66
C LYS A 550 14.65 1.34 -19.58
N ALA A 551 14.64 2.20 -18.55
CA ALA A 551 15.70 3.19 -18.33
C ALA A 551 17.04 2.53 -17.99
N VAL A 552 17.06 1.54 -17.11
CA VAL A 552 18.26 0.80 -16.72
C VAL A 552 18.79 -0.07 -17.87
N ALA A 553 17.92 -0.61 -18.71
CA ALA A 553 18.34 -1.39 -19.88
C ALA A 553 18.85 -0.52 -21.04
N HIS A 554 18.61 0.78 -21.04
CA HIS A 554 19.05 1.71 -22.08
C HIS A 554 20.57 1.91 -22.05
N LYS A 555 21.18 2.03 -23.22
CA LYS A 555 22.60 2.35 -23.37
C LYS A 555 22.82 3.84 -23.59
N GLY A 556 23.25 4.52 -22.55
CA GLY A 556 23.45 5.97 -22.49
C GLY A 556 22.83 6.58 -21.24
N PHE A 557 22.68 7.90 -21.22
CA PHE A 557 22.18 8.61 -20.04
C PHE A 557 20.66 8.68 -20.03
N ALA A 558 20.05 7.97 -19.09
CA ALA A 558 18.60 7.87 -18.93
C ALA A 558 18.06 8.80 -17.82
N LEU A 559 16.95 9.50 -18.09
CA LEU A 559 16.14 10.21 -17.10
C LEU A 559 14.81 9.49 -16.90
N VAL A 560 14.44 9.30 -15.62
CA VAL A 560 13.08 8.95 -15.21
C VAL A 560 12.58 10.03 -14.26
N ASP A 561 11.66 10.86 -14.74
CA ASP A 561 10.94 11.86 -13.97
C ASP A 561 9.71 11.20 -13.33
N ILE A 562 9.64 11.16 -11.99
CA ILE A 562 8.57 10.48 -11.28
C ILE A 562 7.70 11.51 -10.55
N LEU A 563 6.49 11.72 -11.06
CA LEU A 563 5.48 12.54 -10.40
C LEU A 563 5.16 11.95 -9.02
N GLN A 564 5.51 12.68 -7.97
CA GLN A 564 5.45 12.19 -6.60
C GLN A 564 4.59 13.11 -5.72
N PRO A 565 3.32 12.77 -5.44
CA PRO A 565 2.52 13.53 -4.49
C PRO A 565 3.17 13.58 -3.10
N CYS A 566 3.34 14.80 -2.58
CA CYS A 566 3.81 15.04 -1.21
C CYS A 566 2.63 15.41 -0.31
N PRO A 567 2.06 14.49 0.49
CA PRO A 567 0.86 14.77 1.28
C PRO A 567 1.10 15.80 2.39
N THR A 568 2.36 15.96 2.81
CA THR A 568 2.72 16.85 3.92
C THR A 568 2.81 18.32 3.49
N TYR A 569 3.34 18.63 2.30
CA TYR A 569 3.66 20.01 1.93
C TYR A 569 2.99 20.49 0.63
N ASN A 570 2.62 19.61 -0.30
CA ASN A 570 1.94 19.96 -1.54
C ASN A 570 0.49 19.47 -1.52
N ASP A 571 -0.43 20.35 -1.18
CA ASP A 571 -1.88 20.10 -1.14
C ASP A 571 -2.60 20.43 -2.46
N ILE A 572 -1.84 20.76 -3.51
CA ILE A 572 -2.36 21.05 -4.85
C ILE A 572 -2.26 19.81 -5.73
N ASN A 573 -1.02 19.32 -5.93
CA ASN A 573 -0.76 18.14 -6.76
C ASN A 573 -0.85 16.87 -5.90
N THR A 574 -2.03 16.67 -5.31
CA THR A 574 -2.32 15.52 -4.45
C THR A 574 -2.59 14.26 -5.28
N LYS A 575 -2.62 13.12 -4.63
CA LYS A 575 -3.03 11.86 -5.26
C LYS A 575 -4.43 11.96 -5.86
N GLU A 576 -5.35 12.58 -5.13
CA GLU A 576 -6.74 12.79 -5.54
C GLU A 576 -6.82 13.67 -6.80
N TRP A 577 -5.97 14.72 -6.85
CA TRP A 577 -5.84 15.57 -8.04
C TRP A 577 -5.32 14.77 -9.24
N TYR A 578 -4.25 14.00 -9.11
CA TYR A 578 -3.78 13.12 -10.18
C TYR A 578 -4.82 12.04 -10.53
N GLY A 579 -5.54 11.51 -9.54
CA GLY A 579 -6.62 10.54 -9.73
C GLY A 579 -7.86 11.08 -10.43
N GLY A 580 -7.97 12.42 -10.57
CA GLY A 580 -9.08 13.09 -11.20
C GLY A 580 -10.39 13.01 -10.42
N GLU A 581 -10.32 12.97 -9.09
CA GLU A 581 -11.52 12.91 -8.23
C GLU A 581 -12.39 14.17 -8.35
N ASP A 582 -11.80 15.30 -8.78
CA ASP A 582 -12.47 16.54 -9.14
C ASP A 582 -13.06 16.52 -10.57
N ARG A 583 -12.84 15.46 -11.35
CA ARG A 583 -13.20 15.31 -12.76
C ARG A 583 -13.96 14.02 -13.01
N VAL A 584 -15.20 13.96 -12.55
CA VAL A 584 -16.05 12.78 -12.70
C VAL A 584 -16.68 12.76 -14.08
N ASP A 585 -16.47 11.71 -14.86
CA ASP A 585 -17.11 11.47 -16.13
C ASP A 585 -18.65 11.38 -15.94
N PRO A 586 -19.43 12.22 -16.61
CA PRO A 586 -20.89 12.25 -16.43
C PRO A 586 -21.59 10.94 -16.79
N ALA A 587 -21.05 10.18 -17.75
CA ALA A 587 -21.65 8.95 -18.25
C ALA A 587 -21.30 7.74 -17.37
N THR A 588 -20.02 7.58 -17.02
CA THR A 588 -19.54 6.44 -16.23
C THR A 588 -19.60 6.64 -14.73
N LYS A 589 -19.75 7.88 -14.27
CA LYS A 589 -19.69 8.30 -12.86
C LYS A 589 -18.37 7.95 -12.17
N LYS A 590 -17.30 7.79 -12.95
CA LYS A 590 -15.96 7.47 -12.45
C LYS A 590 -15.03 8.68 -12.56
N PRO A 591 -14.06 8.84 -11.64
CA PRO A 591 -12.98 9.81 -11.78
C PRO A 591 -12.21 9.60 -13.09
N THR A 592 -11.76 10.69 -13.70
CA THR A 592 -10.93 10.67 -14.91
C THR A 592 -9.50 11.04 -14.53
N PRO A 593 -8.57 10.05 -14.39
CA PRO A 593 -7.19 10.33 -14.02
C PRO A 593 -6.51 11.31 -14.99
N ARG A 594 -5.63 12.15 -14.46
CA ARG A 594 -4.81 13.07 -15.25
C ARG A 594 -3.64 12.39 -15.93
N PRO A 595 -2.86 11.51 -15.24
CA PRO A 595 -1.83 10.72 -15.90
C PRO A 595 -2.45 9.73 -16.89
N TYR A 596 -1.93 9.72 -18.11
CA TYR A 596 -2.28 8.73 -19.14
C TYR A 596 -1.01 8.16 -19.78
N GLU A 597 -1.04 6.87 -20.10
CA GLU A 597 0.10 6.18 -20.70
C GLU A 597 0.22 6.52 -22.20
N LEU A 598 1.46 6.81 -22.64
CA LEU A 598 1.75 7.16 -24.05
C LEU A 598 1.66 5.94 -24.98
N GLU A 599 2.12 4.77 -24.54
CA GLU A 599 2.20 3.57 -25.35
C GLU A 599 0.83 3.15 -25.97
N PRO A 600 -0.28 3.15 -25.23
CA PRO A 600 -1.59 2.81 -25.79
C PRO A 600 -2.12 3.82 -26.82
N THR A 601 -1.56 5.04 -26.86
CA THR A 601 -1.96 6.05 -27.86
C THR A 601 -1.29 5.88 -29.22
N GLY A 602 -0.39 4.90 -29.35
CA GLY A 602 0.44 4.71 -30.53
C GLY A 602 1.66 5.63 -30.62
N TYR A 603 1.94 6.39 -29.54
CA TYR A 603 3.14 7.22 -29.46
C TYR A 603 4.41 6.35 -29.39
N ASP A 604 5.39 6.66 -30.23
CA ASP A 604 6.70 6.03 -30.20
C ASP A 604 7.82 7.08 -30.27
N GLY A 605 8.50 7.29 -29.14
CA GLY A 605 9.62 8.25 -29.01
C GLY A 605 10.98 7.70 -29.42
N ARG A 606 11.07 6.50 -29.99
CA ARG A 606 12.35 5.88 -30.38
C ARG A 606 12.91 6.47 -31.66
N ILE A 607 14.19 6.82 -31.65
CA ILE A 607 14.97 7.15 -32.82
C ILE A 607 15.74 5.90 -33.25
N THR A 608 15.67 5.58 -34.54
CA THR A 608 16.37 4.44 -35.13
C THR A 608 17.38 4.88 -36.18
N PRO A 609 18.44 4.11 -36.47
CA PRO A 609 19.45 4.46 -37.49
C PRO A 609 18.90 4.62 -38.89
N MET A 610 17.70 4.13 -39.17
CA MET A 610 17.06 4.17 -40.49
C MET A 610 16.19 5.42 -40.71
N MET A 611 16.03 6.28 -39.70
CA MET A 611 15.23 7.49 -39.83
C MET A 611 15.95 8.57 -40.61
N SER A 612 15.20 9.30 -41.41
CA SER A 612 15.67 10.54 -42.05
C SER A 612 15.79 11.66 -41.00
N GLU A 613 16.58 12.70 -41.36
CA GLU A 613 16.68 13.89 -40.50
C GLU A 613 15.32 14.53 -40.26
N ASP A 614 14.47 14.60 -41.29
CA ASP A 614 13.08 15.14 -41.19
C ASP A 614 12.21 14.33 -40.22
N ASP A 615 12.36 12.99 -40.20
CA ASP A 615 11.61 12.13 -39.26
C ASP A 615 12.08 12.33 -37.82
N VAL A 616 13.39 12.54 -37.62
CA VAL A 616 13.96 12.86 -36.32
C VAL A 616 13.44 14.20 -35.83
N GLU A 617 13.45 15.26 -36.67
CA GLU A 617 12.90 16.57 -36.30
C GLU A 617 11.41 16.52 -35.94
N LYS A 618 10.63 15.76 -36.71
CA LYS A 618 9.22 15.50 -36.41
C LYS A 618 9.02 14.89 -35.04
N LYS A 619 9.81 13.86 -34.72
CA LYS A 619 9.75 13.22 -33.38
C LYS A 619 10.17 14.19 -32.28
N MET A 620 11.21 14.98 -32.48
CA MET A 620 11.65 16.01 -31.51
C MET A 620 10.52 17.01 -31.26
N SER A 621 9.80 17.44 -32.29
CA SER A 621 8.66 18.33 -32.16
C SER A 621 7.52 17.66 -31.36
N GLN A 622 7.22 16.40 -31.61
CA GLN A 622 6.22 15.64 -30.86
C GLN A 622 6.59 15.48 -29.36
N ILE A 623 7.86 15.28 -29.06
CA ILE A 623 8.35 15.19 -27.67
C ILE A 623 8.11 16.51 -26.95
N ILE A 624 8.44 17.63 -27.58
CA ILE A 624 8.22 18.99 -27.05
C ILE A 624 6.72 19.24 -26.80
N GLU A 625 5.87 18.87 -27.77
CA GLU A 625 4.42 18.97 -27.62
C GLU A 625 3.91 18.15 -26.43
N LYS A 626 4.31 16.90 -26.34
CA LYS A 626 3.91 15.99 -25.26
C LYS A 626 4.43 16.41 -23.90
N SER A 627 5.65 16.91 -23.80
CA SER A 627 6.22 17.36 -22.51
C SER A 627 5.45 18.54 -21.92
N ARG A 628 4.83 19.39 -22.76
CA ARG A 628 4.03 20.56 -22.36
C ARG A 628 2.61 20.23 -21.92
N GLU A 629 2.13 19.03 -22.17
CA GLU A 629 0.81 18.62 -21.69
C GLU A 629 0.81 18.53 -20.15
N TRP A 630 0.04 19.42 -19.52
CA TRP A 630 -0.11 19.51 -18.07
C TRP A 630 -1.55 19.89 -17.70
N GLY A 631 -1.92 19.70 -16.45
CA GLY A 631 -3.27 20.00 -15.98
C GLY A 631 -4.20 18.82 -16.21
N ASP A 632 -5.12 18.91 -17.15
CA ASP A 632 -6.15 17.89 -17.40
C ASP A 632 -5.61 16.58 -17.98
N LYS A 633 -4.49 16.65 -18.69
CA LYS A 633 -3.82 15.49 -19.28
C LYS A 633 -2.32 15.60 -19.01
N ILE A 634 -1.76 14.56 -18.43
CA ILE A 634 -0.34 14.47 -18.11
C ILE A 634 0.18 13.15 -18.69
N PRO A 635 0.95 13.19 -19.77
CA PRO A 635 1.47 11.96 -20.37
C PRO A 635 2.53 11.34 -19.48
N ILE A 636 2.48 10.00 -19.35
CA ILE A 636 3.49 9.16 -18.72
C ILE A 636 3.91 8.05 -19.70
N GLY A 637 5.16 7.63 -19.65
CA GLY A 637 5.75 6.66 -20.56
C GLY A 637 7.13 7.11 -21.04
N VAL A 638 7.63 6.49 -22.09
CA VAL A 638 8.90 6.84 -22.73
C VAL A 638 8.64 7.93 -23.78
N PHE A 639 9.16 9.14 -23.52
CA PHE A 639 9.02 10.29 -24.44
C PHE A 639 10.09 10.26 -25.54
N TYR A 640 11.30 9.83 -25.18
CA TYR A 640 12.44 9.81 -26.10
C TYR A 640 13.36 8.66 -25.78
N GLN A 641 13.86 7.98 -26.80
CA GLN A 641 14.89 6.96 -26.71
C GLN A 641 15.76 6.98 -27.97
N ASN A 642 17.06 7.15 -27.82
CA ASN A 642 17.99 7.19 -28.93
C ASN A 642 19.30 6.48 -28.58
N GLU A 643 19.47 5.26 -29.03
CA GLU A 643 20.68 4.45 -28.87
C GLU A 643 21.68 4.59 -30.04
N THR A 644 21.38 5.47 -31.02
CA THR A 644 22.31 5.74 -32.13
C THR A 644 23.46 6.66 -31.73
N ILE A 645 23.29 7.38 -30.59
CA ILE A 645 24.32 8.26 -30.06
C ILE A 645 25.26 7.47 -29.16
N PRO A 646 26.57 7.41 -29.49
CA PRO A 646 27.55 6.64 -28.72
C PRO A 646 27.64 7.18 -27.28
N THR A 647 27.86 6.27 -26.34
CA THR A 647 28.09 6.61 -24.94
C THR A 647 29.40 7.37 -24.74
N TYR A 648 29.58 7.98 -23.58
CA TYR A 648 30.85 8.61 -23.26
C TYR A 648 31.98 7.59 -23.13
N GLU A 649 31.69 6.41 -22.64
CA GLU A 649 32.59 5.26 -22.54
C GLU A 649 33.08 4.81 -23.93
N ASP A 650 32.17 4.74 -24.94
CA ASP A 650 32.54 4.44 -26.32
C ASP A 650 33.46 5.51 -26.90
N ARG A 651 33.23 6.78 -26.60
CA ARG A 651 34.08 7.88 -27.04
C ARG A 651 35.46 7.86 -26.37
N ILE A 652 35.54 7.46 -25.10
CA ILE A 652 36.80 7.26 -24.38
C ILE A 652 37.53 6.08 -25.01
N LYS A 653 36.87 4.94 -25.23
CA LYS A 653 37.45 3.75 -25.84
C LYS A 653 38.03 4.04 -27.23
N ALA A 654 37.37 4.90 -28.00
CA ALA A 654 37.90 5.34 -29.30
C ALA A 654 39.26 6.07 -29.19
N ARG A 655 39.58 6.68 -28.05
CA ARG A 655 40.87 7.36 -27.77
C ARG A 655 41.83 6.50 -26.97
N ILE A 656 41.30 5.68 -26.07
CA ILE A 656 42.07 4.80 -25.17
C ILE A 656 41.48 3.39 -25.32
N PRO A 657 41.99 2.60 -26.30
CA PRO A 657 41.37 1.32 -26.69
C PRO A 657 41.18 0.32 -25.56
N ASN A 658 42.10 0.30 -24.58
CA ASN A 658 42.03 -0.60 -23.42
C ASN A 658 41.27 -0.04 -22.21
N TYR A 659 40.56 1.07 -22.36
CA TYR A 659 39.86 1.72 -21.24
C TYR A 659 38.84 0.79 -20.55
N LEU A 660 38.10 -0.02 -21.30
CA LEU A 660 37.12 -0.97 -20.72
C LEU A 660 37.76 -2.21 -20.10
N GLU A 661 38.99 -2.56 -20.55
CA GLU A 661 39.74 -3.72 -20.04
C GLU A 661 40.53 -3.39 -18.79
N VAL A 662 41.09 -2.20 -18.75
CA VAL A 662 41.88 -1.67 -17.62
C VAL A 662 41.37 -0.27 -17.25
N PRO A 663 40.16 -0.20 -16.65
CA PRO A 663 39.59 1.08 -16.21
C PRO A 663 40.40 1.71 -15.07
N PRO A 664 40.20 2.99 -14.74
CA PRO A 664 40.93 3.66 -13.67
C PRO A 664 40.94 2.92 -12.33
N SER A 665 39.84 2.25 -11.97
CA SER A 665 39.74 1.44 -10.75
C SER A 665 40.61 0.17 -10.76
N GLY A 666 40.93 -0.34 -11.94
CA GLY A 666 41.80 -1.50 -12.14
C GLY A 666 43.30 -1.15 -12.31
N GLN A 667 43.60 0.15 -12.36
CA GLN A 667 45.00 0.59 -12.53
C GLN A 667 45.76 0.51 -11.20
N GLN A 668 47.01 0.09 -11.30
CA GLN A 668 47.91 0.00 -10.15
C GLN A 668 48.30 1.40 -9.66
N VAL A 669 47.98 1.74 -8.44
CA VAL A 669 48.28 3.07 -7.84
C VAL A 669 49.76 3.15 -7.45
N ALA A 670 50.36 2.05 -7.01
CA ALA A 670 51.76 1.94 -6.64
C ALA A 670 52.30 0.58 -7.04
N LYS A 671 53.62 0.52 -7.36
CA LYS A 671 54.34 -0.76 -7.51
C LYS A 671 54.50 -1.45 -6.15
N PRO A 672 54.88 -2.75 -6.10
CA PRO A 672 55.11 -3.45 -4.86
C PRO A 672 56.13 -2.78 -3.92
N ASP A 673 57.06 -2.01 -4.46
CA ASP A 673 58.08 -1.23 -3.73
C ASP A 673 57.58 0.14 -3.24
N GLY A 674 56.27 0.46 -3.43
CA GLY A 674 55.66 1.72 -3.04
C GLY A 674 55.92 2.87 -4.02
N THR A 675 56.67 2.67 -5.11
CA THR A 675 56.92 3.71 -6.11
C THR A 675 55.76 3.85 -7.09
N SER A 676 55.63 5.02 -7.73
CA SER A 676 54.62 5.26 -8.78
C SER A 676 54.82 4.34 -9.98
N PRO A 677 53.76 3.65 -10.48
CA PRO A 677 53.85 2.87 -11.71
C PRO A 677 54.03 3.77 -12.97
N VAL A 678 53.67 5.05 -12.83
CA VAL A 678 53.78 6.05 -13.90
C VAL A 678 54.99 6.94 -13.67
N ASN A 679 55.91 7.01 -14.63
CA ASN A 679 57.01 7.94 -14.59
C ASN A 679 56.56 9.30 -15.14
N LEU A 680 56.20 10.22 -14.23
CA LEU A 680 55.79 11.58 -14.59
C LEU A 680 56.95 12.54 -14.85
N SER A 681 58.22 12.08 -14.76
CA SER A 681 59.38 12.97 -14.89
C SER A 681 59.48 13.62 -16.27
N SER A 682 59.10 12.92 -17.35
CA SER A 682 59.05 13.46 -18.70
C SER A 682 57.95 14.52 -18.85
N LEU A 683 56.77 14.25 -18.31
CA LEU A 683 55.63 15.18 -18.33
C LEU A 683 55.89 16.42 -17.46
N SER A 684 56.48 16.24 -16.27
CA SER A 684 56.92 17.34 -15.42
C SER A 684 57.94 18.26 -16.11
N ARG A 685 58.89 17.69 -16.83
CA ARG A 685 59.83 18.47 -17.61
C ARG A 685 59.18 19.19 -18.79
N GLU A 686 58.20 18.61 -19.43
CA GLU A 686 57.46 19.24 -20.54
C GLU A 686 56.56 20.37 -20.07
N LEU A 687 56.02 20.25 -18.87
CA LEU A 687 55.12 21.25 -18.25
C LEU A 687 55.88 22.24 -17.34
N SER A 688 57.21 22.06 -17.10
CA SER A 688 57.96 22.92 -16.22
C SER A 688 58.33 24.21 -16.95
N PHE A 689 58.30 25.34 -16.20
CA PHE A 689 58.65 26.69 -16.67
C PHE A 689 60.09 26.80 -17.24
N GLU A 690 60.99 25.86 -16.91
CA GLU A 690 62.34 25.79 -17.40
C GLU A 690 62.46 25.64 -18.93
N ARG A 691 61.50 24.95 -19.56
CA ARG A 691 61.47 24.80 -21.03
C ARG A 691 61.01 26.06 -21.76
N LEU A 692 60.20 26.90 -21.09
CA LEU A 692 59.76 28.18 -21.62
C LEU A 692 60.83 29.25 -21.56
N VAL A 693 61.79 29.14 -20.63
CA VAL A 693 62.89 30.11 -20.46
C VAL A 693 64.08 29.77 -21.36
N LEU A 694 64.27 28.50 -21.72
CA LEU A 694 65.37 28.06 -22.60
C LEU A 694 65.03 28.14 -24.12
N ALA A 695 63.81 28.49 -24.48
CA ALA A 695 63.32 28.67 -25.84
C ALA A 695 63.26 30.13 -26.28
N GLN A 696 63.75 31.09 -25.46
CA GLN A 696 64.03 32.47 -25.77
C GLN A 696 65.56 32.68 -25.85
#